data_831f5381104f6f9ddba065bee37069c6
#
_entry.id   831f5381104f6f9ddba065bee37069c6
#
_cell.length_a   1.000
_cell.length_b   1.000
_cell.length_c   1.000
_cell.angle_alpha   90.00
_cell.angle_beta   90.00
_cell.angle_gamma   90.00
#
_symmetry.space_group_name_H-M   'P 1'
#
loop_
_entity.id
_entity.type
_entity.pdbx_description
1 polymer ?
#
loop_
_entity_poly.entity_id
_entity_poly.type
_entity_poly.pdbx_seq_one_letter_code
_entity_poly.pdbx_strand_id
1 'polypeptide(L)'
;MLKKIFSLTLFFLSFYYSFSEGVQSKEYKIDEINRVIEELKLQQMHLELMKEEIEKSNIDLSKKVNFNEKRPKIALVLSGGGAKGAAHIGVLRVLEKYQVPIDIIVGTSVGSIVGGMYSVGYSPDEIEKTVLNLKFNSLLTNSKDRNLKNIEEKIENDKYPFTMSIDKNLKLSFPMGILNGENIYLQLKDIFSRAENVKNFNELPIEYRAITTDLQTGKEVILADGDLAIATFKSMAIPSFLEPVKDNNKFYVDGGVVNNFPIDVALSLGADIIIAVDITAETSKINEKSNLITILDKLSTYNGNRKTETHKRLADLLIVPDVKNHDTIDFGNLNELVVEGEKAAEKYGYILANLSSPKDFKEMKDKALKDEAIQINKIKLEGNNILTLKKVNELKPSVKNRKFTKNDLNDWTKKIYSVSYIERVSYEVNDDTVIFKVKEKDGINIRGSINYASNYGGSMNIAATVPNFGLWTRNYTIKAEASSFPKINFNNLSFYEIGKFKILGGASIGYETDPLFIYKNGDKISTYTTNKFISTLSLGTAISNSIVSGISLGYANNDNKYLSGNRDIYNFNENYQAIFSSLYTYIDTLNENNYPSKGTLLRLEGFNSQDIGGNESNLNGGMFSADFYTPLSEKFSVGVGVAGGKMRGDELPKSSLFRIGGLRNSETAFSFVGLPMMGAYADEFYILRGGLQYKLTDTFHLLAKYNMLTYSSDSLPFQDNYSIWDRRYHGYGGGIGWNTFLGPINIFISNDLNSSTPLFEVYMGYTF
;
A
#
# COMPACT_ATOMS: atom_id res chain seq x y z
N MET A 1 13.73 -45.87 -10.53
CA MET A 1 13.12 -44.54 -10.59
C MET A 1 13.60 -43.77 -11.81
N LEU A 2 14.90 -43.69 -12.07
CA LEU A 2 15.50 -43.01 -13.26
C LEU A 2 14.98 -43.51 -14.61
N LYS A 3 14.78 -44.87 -14.82
CA LYS A 3 14.21 -45.39 -16.04
C LYS A 3 12.75 -44.95 -16.32
N LYS A 4 11.97 -44.64 -15.28
CA LYS A 4 10.59 -44.12 -15.45
C LYS A 4 10.60 -42.61 -15.79
N ILE A 5 11.54 -41.84 -15.28
CA ILE A 5 11.71 -40.43 -15.62
C ILE A 5 12.16 -40.28 -17.07
N PHE A 6 13.10 -41.09 -17.50
CA PHE A 6 13.57 -41.12 -18.88
C PHE A 6 12.47 -41.48 -19.89
N SER A 7 11.61 -42.45 -19.52
CA SER A 7 10.43 -42.84 -20.32
C SER A 7 9.37 -41.74 -20.40
N LEU A 8 9.17 -40.96 -19.33
CA LEU A 8 8.19 -39.88 -19.30
C LEU A 8 8.69 -38.68 -20.12
N THR A 9 9.99 -38.38 -20.08
CA THR A 9 10.59 -37.28 -20.85
C THR A 9 10.56 -37.58 -22.35
N LEU A 10 10.79 -38.83 -22.74
CA LEU A 10 10.62 -39.28 -24.13
C LEU A 10 9.15 -39.24 -24.59
N PHE A 11 8.19 -39.50 -23.71
CA PHE A 11 6.77 -39.39 -24.01
C PHE A 11 6.34 -37.93 -24.24
N PHE A 12 6.82 -37.00 -23.41
CA PHE A 12 6.57 -35.56 -23.60
C PHE A 12 7.28 -34.99 -24.84
N LEU A 13 8.48 -35.44 -25.17
CA LEU A 13 9.14 -35.10 -26.43
C LEU A 13 8.35 -35.59 -27.64
N SER A 14 7.76 -36.79 -27.59
CA SER A 14 6.93 -37.28 -28.71
C SER A 14 5.62 -36.49 -28.85
N PHE A 15 5.04 -35.98 -27.74
CA PHE A 15 3.85 -35.14 -27.78
C PHE A 15 4.13 -33.72 -28.30
N TYR A 16 5.30 -33.16 -27.99
CA TYR A 16 5.73 -31.87 -28.52
C TYR A 16 5.97 -31.92 -30.06
N TYR A 17 6.38 -33.10 -30.54
CA TYR A 17 6.60 -33.35 -31.96
C TYR A 17 5.31 -33.40 -32.79
N SER A 18 4.17 -33.72 -32.19
CA SER A 18 2.89 -33.84 -32.90
C SER A 18 2.14 -32.50 -33.07
N PHE A 19 2.61 -31.40 -32.47
CA PHE A 19 1.89 -30.12 -32.47
C PHE A 19 2.58 -28.97 -33.23
N SER A 20 3.79 -29.18 -33.82
CA SER A 20 4.49 -28.14 -34.55
C SER A 20 4.76 -28.52 -36.02
N GLU A 21 3.71 -28.67 -36.80
CA GLU A 21 3.82 -28.61 -38.28
C GLU A 21 3.87 -27.15 -38.73
N GLY A 22 5.08 -26.61 -38.78
CA GLY A 22 5.40 -25.28 -39.33
C GLY A 22 6.88 -25.05 -39.43
N VAL A 23 7.48 -25.53 -40.52
CA VAL A 23 8.76 -25.07 -41.14
C VAL A 23 9.94 -24.86 -40.18
N GLN A 24 10.51 -25.92 -39.65
CA GLN A 24 11.91 -25.96 -39.22
C GLN A 24 12.60 -27.19 -39.78
N SER A 25 13.86 -27.02 -40.26
CA SER A 25 14.61 -28.11 -40.90
C SER A 25 14.85 -29.27 -39.92
N LYS A 26 14.91 -30.50 -40.43
CA LYS A 26 15.17 -31.70 -39.66
C LYS A 26 16.49 -31.63 -38.88
N GLU A 27 17.48 -30.94 -39.39
CA GLU A 27 18.76 -30.68 -38.72
C GLU A 27 18.63 -29.79 -37.47
N TYR A 28 17.86 -28.71 -37.52
CA TYR A 28 17.64 -27.83 -36.36
C TYR A 28 16.95 -28.56 -35.19
N LYS A 29 16.03 -29.47 -35.53
CA LYS A 29 15.34 -30.30 -34.53
C LYS A 29 16.30 -31.31 -33.89
N ILE A 30 17.24 -31.84 -34.63
CA ILE A 30 18.25 -32.78 -34.13
C ILE A 30 19.25 -32.06 -33.25
N ASP A 31 19.65 -30.86 -33.57
CA ASP A 31 20.58 -30.05 -32.80
C ASP A 31 19.95 -29.63 -31.45
N GLU A 32 18.66 -29.27 -31.44
CA GLU A 32 17.94 -28.93 -30.20
C GLU A 32 17.78 -30.17 -29.30
N ILE A 33 17.50 -31.34 -29.86
CA ILE A 33 17.46 -32.61 -29.10
C ILE A 33 18.85 -32.94 -28.52
N ASN A 34 19.91 -32.76 -29.30
CA ASN A 34 21.27 -33.02 -28.82
C ASN A 34 21.66 -32.06 -27.68
N ARG A 35 21.22 -30.81 -27.74
CA ARG A 35 21.42 -29.81 -26.69
C ARG A 35 20.71 -30.20 -25.39
N VAL A 36 19.45 -30.63 -25.48
CA VAL A 36 18.69 -31.14 -24.35
C VAL A 36 19.31 -32.41 -23.77
N ILE A 37 19.84 -33.29 -24.63
CA ILE A 37 20.55 -34.50 -24.16
C ILE A 37 21.85 -34.12 -23.43
N GLU A 38 22.59 -33.14 -23.88
CA GLU A 38 23.79 -32.65 -23.20
C GLU A 38 23.46 -32.01 -21.85
N GLU A 39 22.40 -31.20 -21.77
CA GLU A 39 21.90 -30.64 -20.48
C GLU A 39 21.48 -31.73 -19.48
N LEU A 40 20.79 -32.76 -19.98
CA LEU A 40 20.38 -33.91 -19.15
C LEU A 40 21.59 -34.74 -18.69
N LYS A 41 22.62 -34.89 -19.52
CA LYS A 41 23.87 -35.53 -19.10
C LYS A 41 24.63 -34.74 -18.06
N LEU A 42 24.67 -33.40 -18.18
CA LEU A 42 25.24 -32.52 -17.17
C LEU A 42 24.49 -32.61 -15.85
N GLN A 43 23.16 -32.65 -15.88
CA GLN A 43 22.34 -32.84 -14.69
C GLN A 43 22.55 -34.22 -14.07
N GLN A 44 22.68 -35.27 -14.89
CA GLN A 44 22.94 -36.62 -14.41
C GLN A 44 24.35 -36.71 -13.77
N MET A 45 25.36 -36.10 -14.35
CA MET A 45 26.71 -36.03 -13.82
C MET A 45 26.73 -35.23 -12.48
N HIS A 46 25.97 -34.14 -12.41
CA HIS A 46 25.83 -33.38 -11.16
C HIS A 46 25.15 -34.21 -10.07
N LEU A 47 24.11 -34.97 -10.39
CA LEU A 47 23.45 -35.89 -9.48
C LEU A 47 24.33 -37.07 -9.06
N GLU A 48 25.21 -37.54 -9.93
CA GLU A 48 26.19 -38.61 -9.61
C GLU A 48 27.27 -38.07 -8.69
N LEU A 49 27.79 -36.85 -8.91
CA LEU A 49 28.72 -36.18 -8.00
C LEU A 49 28.08 -35.92 -6.63
N MET A 50 26.84 -35.44 -6.60
CA MET A 50 26.11 -35.29 -5.34
C MET A 50 25.87 -36.63 -4.65
N LYS A 51 25.62 -37.70 -5.39
CA LYS A 51 25.49 -39.05 -4.82
C LYS A 51 26.80 -39.55 -4.24
N GLU A 52 27.91 -39.32 -4.92
CA GLU A 52 29.27 -39.69 -4.43
C GLU A 52 29.65 -38.88 -3.20
N GLU A 53 29.28 -37.60 -3.12
CA GLU A 53 29.42 -36.75 -1.93
C GLU A 53 28.55 -37.22 -0.78
N ILE A 54 27.28 -37.62 -1.06
CA ILE A 54 26.37 -38.19 -0.04
C ILE A 54 26.86 -39.54 0.44
N GLU A 55 27.37 -40.43 -0.44
CA GLU A 55 27.93 -41.72 -0.05
C GLU A 55 29.25 -41.54 0.74
N LYS A 56 30.04 -40.53 0.44
CA LYS A 56 31.21 -40.10 1.27
C LYS A 56 30.78 -39.42 2.57
N SER A 57 29.58 -38.80 2.58
CA SER A 57 28.98 -38.11 3.72
C SER A 57 28.00 -38.94 4.51
N ASN A 58 28.05 -40.29 4.46
CA ASN A 58 27.32 -41.14 5.40
C ASN A 58 27.78 -40.84 6.83
N ILE A 59 27.30 -39.70 7.30
CA ILE A 59 27.64 -39.08 8.56
C ILE A 59 26.78 -39.74 9.60
N ASP A 60 27.33 -40.77 10.20
CA ASP A 60 26.93 -41.18 11.51
C ASP A 60 27.22 -39.98 12.46
N LEU A 61 26.20 -39.22 12.80
CA LEU A 61 26.27 -38.08 13.72
C LEU A 61 26.98 -38.47 15.05
N SER A 62 26.93 -39.75 15.41
CA SER A 62 27.69 -40.29 16.55
C SER A 62 29.19 -40.28 16.34
N LYS A 63 29.70 -40.27 15.12
CA LYS A 63 31.14 -40.22 14.78
C LYS A 63 31.69 -38.82 14.53
N LYS A 64 30.83 -37.80 14.22
CA LYS A 64 31.27 -36.43 13.99
C LYS A 64 31.54 -35.62 15.26
N VAL A 65 31.09 -36.08 16.41
CA VAL A 65 31.26 -35.36 17.69
C VAL A 65 32.52 -35.85 18.44
N ASN A 66 33.65 -35.90 17.77
CA ASN A 66 34.94 -36.06 18.45
C ASN A 66 35.61 -34.69 18.59
N PHE A 67 35.32 -33.97 19.68
CA PHE A 67 35.71 -32.59 19.98
C PHE A 67 37.19 -32.31 20.16
N ASN A 68 38.09 -33.12 19.67
CA ASN A 68 39.52 -32.89 19.82
C ASN A 68 40.16 -31.97 18.76
N GLU A 69 39.49 -31.66 17.67
CA GLU A 69 39.94 -30.69 16.66
C GLU A 69 38.70 -29.91 16.14
N LYS A 70 38.66 -28.67 16.17
CA LYS A 70 37.67 -27.72 15.64
C LYS A 70 36.22 -28.24 15.57
N ARG A 71 35.26 -27.59 16.25
CA ARG A 71 33.85 -27.97 16.16
C ARG A 71 33.31 -27.91 14.70
N PRO A 72 32.32 -28.70 14.34
CA PRO A 72 31.70 -28.68 13.02
C PRO A 72 31.06 -27.30 12.74
N LYS A 73 31.18 -26.86 11.50
CA LYS A 73 30.54 -25.62 10.98
C LYS A 73 29.06 -25.87 10.78
N ILE A 74 28.20 -25.16 11.53
CA ILE A 74 26.74 -25.36 11.49
C ILE A 74 26.09 -24.30 10.59
N ALA A 75 25.36 -24.74 9.58
CA ALA A 75 24.52 -23.87 8.77
C ALA A 75 23.05 -23.97 9.17
N LEU A 76 22.36 -22.83 9.19
CA LEU A 76 20.92 -22.71 9.31
C LEU A 76 20.32 -22.31 7.97
N VAL A 77 19.47 -23.14 7.42
CA VAL A 77 18.78 -22.89 6.15
C VAL A 77 17.30 -22.62 6.39
N LEU A 78 16.81 -21.47 5.92
CA LEU A 78 15.45 -21.00 6.15
C LEU A 78 14.70 -20.88 4.81
N SER A 79 13.64 -21.67 4.64
CA SER A 79 12.81 -21.62 3.42
C SER A 79 11.95 -20.35 3.33
N GLY A 80 11.50 -20.03 2.12
CA GLY A 80 10.47 -19.03 1.88
C GLY A 80 9.07 -19.51 2.25
N GLY A 81 8.11 -18.58 2.43
CA GLY A 81 6.72 -18.93 2.79
C GLY A 81 5.86 -17.76 3.29
N GLY A 82 6.24 -16.51 3.06
CA GLY A 82 5.48 -15.31 3.46
C GLY A 82 5.20 -15.25 4.96
N ALA A 83 3.96 -15.01 5.38
CA ALA A 83 3.57 -14.89 6.79
C ALA A 83 3.98 -16.09 7.65
N LYS A 84 4.04 -17.32 7.06
CA LYS A 84 4.50 -18.54 7.74
C LYS A 84 5.92 -18.42 8.28
N GLY A 85 6.72 -17.47 7.77
CA GLY A 85 8.06 -17.17 8.22
C GLY A 85 8.17 -16.80 9.70
N ALA A 86 7.08 -16.41 10.35
CA ALA A 86 7.07 -16.20 11.79
C ALA A 86 7.45 -17.48 12.57
N ALA A 87 7.23 -18.68 12.00
CA ALA A 87 7.65 -19.93 12.61
C ALA A 87 9.19 -20.06 12.73
N HIS A 88 9.96 -19.45 11.83
CA HIS A 88 11.41 -19.40 11.95
C HIS A 88 11.87 -18.75 13.26
N ILE A 89 11.12 -17.74 13.75
CA ILE A 89 11.43 -17.04 15.01
C ILE A 89 11.37 -18.01 16.19
N GLY A 90 10.32 -18.85 16.23
CA GLY A 90 10.17 -19.88 17.24
C GLY A 90 11.31 -20.89 17.23
N VAL A 91 11.75 -21.31 16.03
CA VAL A 91 12.91 -22.22 15.89
C VAL A 91 14.18 -21.54 16.39
N LEU A 92 14.44 -20.29 16.04
CA LEU A 92 15.60 -19.53 16.53
C LEU A 92 15.61 -19.43 18.05
N ARG A 93 14.46 -19.24 18.70
CA ARG A 93 14.34 -19.19 20.17
C ARG A 93 14.78 -20.51 20.82
N VAL A 94 14.40 -21.64 20.22
CA VAL A 94 14.80 -22.96 20.69
C VAL A 94 16.30 -23.21 20.46
N LEU A 95 16.85 -22.81 19.30
CA LEU A 95 18.29 -22.88 19.04
C LEU A 95 19.11 -22.08 20.09
N GLU A 96 18.66 -20.88 20.45
CA GLU A 96 19.30 -20.09 21.52
C GLU A 96 19.14 -20.72 22.88
N LYS A 97 17.97 -21.28 23.21
CA LYS A 97 17.74 -22.01 24.46
C LYS A 97 18.76 -23.13 24.66
N TYR A 98 19.09 -23.88 23.61
CA TYR A 98 20.10 -24.95 23.63
C TYR A 98 21.50 -24.43 23.35
N GLN A 99 21.71 -23.13 23.19
CA GLN A 99 23.01 -22.50 22.92
C GLN A 99 23.76 -23.14 21.73
N VAL A 100 23.01 -23.37 20.63
CA VAL A 100 23.58 -23.89 19.38
C VAL A 100 24.22 -22.73 18.61
N PRO A 101 25.54 -22.73 18.38
CA PRO A 101 26.19 -21.68 17.59
C PRO A 101 25.96 -21.92 16.11
N ILE A 102 25.55 -20.88 15.40
CA ILE A 102 25.33 -20.90 13.96
C ILE A 102 26.46 -20.14 13.26
N ASP A 103 27.06 -20.75 12.24
CA ASP A 103 28.18 -20.16 11.49
C ASP A 103 27.75 -19.57 10.17
N ILE A 104 26.74 -20.16 9.54
CA ILE A 104 26.21 -19.75 8.21
C ILE A 104 24.69 -19.69 8.27
N ILE A 105 24.11 -18.66 7.66
CA ILE A 105 22.67 -18.58 7.42
C ILE A 105 22.42 -18.41 5.93
N VAL A 106 21.56 -19.26 5.38
CA VAL A 106 21.08 -19.14 3.99
C VAL A 106 19.57 -19.07 4.00
N GLY A 107 19.00 -18.04 3.38
CA GLY A 107 17.56 -17.83 3.40
C GLY A 107 16.98 -17.44 2.05
N THR A 108 15.75 -17.84 1.81
CA THR A 108 14.95 -17.43 0.65
C THR A 108 13.70 -16.69 1.13
N SER A 109 13.33 -15.61 0.44
CA SER A 109 12.09 -14.82 0.71
C SER A 109 12.04 -14.39 2.19
N VAL A 110 10.95 -14.69 2.92
CA VAL A 110 10.84 -14.40 4.35
C VAL A 110 11.97 -15.04 5.18
N GLY A 111 12.46 -16.23 4.78
CA GLY A 111 13.61 -16.87 5.41
C GLY A 111 14.87 -16.02 5.29
N SER A 112 15.03 -15.25 4.18
CA SER A 112 16.11 -14.29 4.03
C SER A 112 15.99 -13.11 5.01
N ILE A 113 14.77 -12.65 5.29
CA ILE A 113 14.52 -11.54 6.22
C ILE A 113 14.82 -11.98 7.65
N VAL A 114 14.21 -13.07 8.12
CA VAL A 114 14.41 -13.58 9.48
C VAL A 114 15.87 -14.00 9.70
N GLY A 115 16.45 -14.71 8.72
CA GLY A 115 17.86 -15.13 8.75
C GLY A 115 18.81 -13.93 8.72
N GLY A 116 18.53 -12.92 7.90
CA GLY A 116 19.28 -11.68 7.84
C GLY A 116 19.24 -10.90 9.16
N MET A 117 18.07 -10.78 9.79
CA MET A 117 17.95 -10.15 11.11
C MET A 117 18.79 -10.89 12.16
N TYR A 118 18.72 -12.21 12.18
CA TYR A 118 19.51 -13.00 13.12
C TYR A 118 21.01 -12.91 12.81
N SER A 119 21.41 -12.85 11.53
CA SER A 119 22.81 -12.74 11.13
C SER A 119 23.49 -11.44 11.55
N VAL A 120 22.73 -10.34 11.67
CA VAL A 120 23.25 -9.05 12.17
C VAL A 120 23.22 -8.94 13.69
N GLY A 121 22.63 -9.93 14.39
CA GLY A 121 22.67 -10.06 15.84
C GLY A 121 21.38 -9.69 16.57
N TYR A 122 20.23 -9.61 15.90
CA TYR A 122 18.93 -9.53 16.59
C TYR A 122 18.68 -10.81 17.38
N SER A 123 18.18 -10.70 18.59
CA SER A 123 17.63 -11.84 19.31
C SER A 123 16.28 -12.26 18.74
N PRO A 124 15.82 -13.51 18.92
CA PRO A 124 14.49 -13.94 18.50
C PRO A 124 13.37 -13.06 19.06
N ASP A 125 13.50 -12.58 20.31
CA ASP A 125 12.51 -11.68 20.92
C ASP A 125 12.50 -10.29 20.26
N GLU A 126 13.67 -9.75 19.87
CA GLU A 126 13.74 -8.51 19.09
C GLU A 126 13.12 -8.70 17.69
N ILE A 127 13.35 -9.84 17.04
CA ILE A 127 12.76 -10.17 15.72
C ILE A 127 11.24 -10.25 15.85
N GLU A 128 10.72 -11.02 16.83
CA GLU A 128 9.29 -11.15 17.07
C GLU A 128 8.66 -9.78 17.34
N LYS A 129 9.20 -9.00 18.26
CA LYS A 129 8.72 -7.66 18.55
C LYS A 129 8.71 -6.76 17.32
N THR A 130 9.73 -6.83 16.47
CA THR A 130 9.82 -6.07 15.24
C THR A 130 8.71 -6.49 14.28
N VAL A 131 8.58 -7.80 14.02
CA VAL A 131 7.61 -8.36 13.07
C VAL A 131 6.16 -8.10 13.51
N LEU A 132 5.85 -8.27 14.80
CA LEU A 132 4.50 -8.03 15.34
C LEU A 132 4.09 -6.55 15.30
N ASN A 133 5.06 -5.63 15.34
CA ASN A 133 4.80 -4.19 15.24
C ASN A 133 4.70 -3.68 13.79
N LEU A 134 4.93 -4.53 12.79
CA LEU A 134 4.79 -4.13 11.38
C LEU A 134 3.32 -3.84 11.03
N LYS A 135 3.11 -2.71 10.40
CA LYS A 135 1.80 -2.34 9.86
C LYS A 135 1.64 -2.89 8.44
N PHE A 136 1.39 -4.19 8.33
CA PHE A 136 1.33 -4.90 7.04
C PHE A 136 0.41 -4.21 6.02
N ASN A 137 -0.75 -3.68 6.44
CA ASN A 137 -1.64 -2.96 5.53
C ASN A 137 -0.99 -1.73 4.90
N SER A 138 -0.16 -1.00 5.63
CA SER A 138 0.57 0.14 5.07
C SER A 138 1.76 -0.28 4.22
N LEU A 139 2.38 -1.41 4.53
CA LEU A 139 3.49 -1.98 3.74
C LEU A 139 3.00 -2.52 2.40
N LEU A 140 1.82 -3.15 2.40
CA LEU A 140 1.20 -3.76 1.23
C LEU A 140 0.32 -2.77 0.44
N THR A 141 0.76 -1.52 0.34
CA THR A 141 0.14 -0.47 -0.47
C THR A 141 1.19 0.33 -1.24
N ASN A 142 0.78 0.93 -2.35
CA ASN A 142 1.58 1.93 -3.09
C ASN A 142 1.37 3.35 -2.53
N SER A 143 0.55 3.49 -1.52
CA SER A 143 0.19 4.78 -0.95
C SER A 143 1.27 5.25 0.03
N LYS A 144 1.73 6.46 -0.14
CA LYS A 144 2.56 7.13 0.86
C LYS A 144 1.76 7.30 2.15
N ASP A 145 2.44 7.26 3.30
CA ASP A 145 1.83 7.64 4.57
C ASP A 145 1.15 9.02 4.41
N ARG A 146 -0.12 9.11 4.83
CA ARG A 146 -0.92 10.32 4.64
C ARG A 146 -0.29 11.55 5.29
N ASN A 147 0.45 11.39 6.37
CA ASN A 147 1.18 12.47 7.02
C ASN A 147 2.33 13.04 6.14
N LEU A 148 2.82 12.23 5.21
CA LEU A 148 3.88 12.63 4.27
C LEU A 148 3.31 13.26 3.00
N LYS A 149 2.00 13.08 2.70
CA LYS A 149 1.37 13.67 1.52
C LYS A 149 1.19 15.16 1.67
N ASN A 150 1.43 15.88 0.59
CA ASN A 150 1.05 17.28 0.51
C ASN A 150 -0.48 17.42 0.52
N ILE A 151 -0.98 18.59 0.90
CA ILE A 151 -2.41 18.86 0.96
C ILE A 151 -3.09 18.66 -0.40
N GLU A 152 -2.41 19.00 -1.50
CA GLU A 152 -2.90 18.79 -2.86
C GLU A 152 -3.04 17.30 -3.19
N GLU A 153 -2.09 16.47 -2.74
CA GLU A 153 -2.16 15.02 -2.93
C GLU A 153 -3.29 14.40 -2.09
N LYS A 154 -3.54 14.92 -0.87
CA LYS A 154 -4.64 14.47 -0.02
C LYS A 154 -6.01 14.76 -0.64
N ILE A 155 -6.18 15.93 -1.25
CA ILE A 155 -7.45 16.34 -1.87
C ILE A 155 -7.68 15.58 -3.18
N GLU A 156 -6.64 15.40 -4.01
CA GLU A 156 -6.79 14.94 -5.40
C GLU A 156 -6.53 13.44 -5.60
N ASN A 157 -5.50 12.88 -4.96
CA ASN A 157 -5.01 11.54 -5.31
C ASN A 157 -5.63 10.43 -4.47
N ASP A 158 -6.11 10.72 -3.28
CA ASP A 158 -6.67 9.70 -2.38
C ASP A 158 -8.01 9.10 -2.87
N LYS A 159 -8.52 9.60 -3.99
CA LYS A 159 -9.79 9.17 -4.62
C LYS A 159 -9.62 8.08 -5.68
N TYR A 160 -8.39 7.74 -6.09
CA TYR A 160 -8.11 6.86 -7.22
C TYR A 160 -7.27 5.65 -6.82
N PRO A 161 -7.85 4.45 -6.71
CA PRO A 161 -7.10 3.24 -6.37
C PRO A 161 -6.22 2.72 -7.52
N PHE A 162 -6.59 3.02 -8.78
CA PHE A 162 -5.84 2.56 -9.95
C PHE A 162 -4.99 3.68 -10.53
N THR A 163 -3.72 3.39 -10.80
CA THR A 163 -2.80 4.33 -11.46
C THR A 163 -1.99 3.60 -12.54
N MET A 164 -1.95 4.20 -13.71
CA MET A 164 -1.10 3.80 -14.84
C MET A 164 -0.31 5.00 -15.33
N SER A 165 0.80 4.76 -16.02
CA SER A 165 1.63 5.82 -16.60
C SER A 165 1.77 5.66 -18.11
N ILE A 166 1.78 6.78 -18.83
CA ILE A 166 2.18 6.84 -20.23
C ILE A 166 3.54 7.53 -20.26
N ASP A 167 4.54 6.88 -20.83
CA ASP A 167 5.89 7.44 -20.92
C ASP A 167 5.98 8.62 -21.93
N LYS A 168 7.15 9.27 -21.99
CA LYS A 168 7.40 10.40 -22.91
C LYS A 168 7.26 10.03 -24.39
N ASN A 169 7.29 8.74 -24.73
CA ASN A 169 7.11 8.22 -26.10
C ASN A 169 5.66 7.81 -26.38
N LEU A 170 4.73 8.20 -25.51
CA LEU A 170 3.30 7.84 -25.59
C LEU A 170 3.04 6.33 -25.52
N LYS A 171 3.96 5.56 -24.94
CA LYS A 171 3.75 4.14 -24.68
C LYS A 171 3.07 3.95 -23.32
N LEU A 172 1.97 3.24 -23.31
CA LEU A 172 1.31 2.82 -22.09
C LEU A 172 2.20 1.86 -21.32
N SER A 173 2.58 2.23 -20.13
CA SER A 173 3.37 1.41 -19.22
C SER A 173 2.43 0.80 -18.18
N PHE A 174 2.28 -0.52 -18.27
CA PHE A 174 1.62 -1.26 -17.19
C PHE A 174 2.64 -1.51 -16.08
N PRO A 175 2.24 -1.41 -14.82
CA PRO A 175 3.12 -1.78 -13.71
C PRO A 175 3.48 -3.27 -13.84
N MET A 176 4.74 -3.59 -13.58
CA MET A 176 5.23 -4.99 -13.62
C MET A 176 4.80 -5.80 -12.39
N GLY A 177 4.16 -5.17 -11.42
CA GLY A 177 3.60 -5.77 -10.21
C GLY A 177 2.46 -4.92 -9.67
N ILE A 178 1.63 -5.50 -8.81
CA ILE A 178 0.52 -4.80 -8.13
C ILE A 178 1.09 -3.72 -7.20
N LEU A 179 2.18 -4.04 -6.51
CA LEU A 179 2.86 -3.15 -5.57
C LEU A 179 4.25 -2.78 -6.10
N ASN A 180 4.62 -1.50 -5.97
CA ASN A 180 5.98 -1.05 -6.25
C ASN A 180 6.99 -1.43 -5.15
N GLY A 181 6.50 -1.79 -3.95
CA GLY A 181 7.31 -2.26 -2.84
C GLY A 181 8.11 -1.20 -2.08
N GLU A 182 7.93 0.08 -2.36
CA GLU A 182 8.72 1.16 -1.73
C GLU A 182 8.56 1.19 -0.20
N ASN A 183 7.33 1.01 0.30
CA ASN A 183 7.08 0.98 1.74
C ASN A 183 7.78 -0.22 2.42
N ILE A 184 7.81 -1.37 1.74
CA ILE A 184 8.54 -2.57 2.22
C ILE A 184 10.04 -2.29 2.24
N TYR A 185 10.58 -1.73 1.17
CA TYR A 185 12.00 -1.39 1.09
C TYR A 185 12.42 -0.43 2.21
N LEU A 186 11.67 0.64 2.44
CA LEU A 186 11.94 1.60 3.53
C LEU A 186 11.89 0.94 4.91
N GLN A 187 11.00 -0.04 5.10
CA GLN A 187 10.94 -0.81 6.34
C GLN A 187 12.13 -1.75 6.49
N LEU A 188 12.57 -2.42 5.40
CA LEU A 188 13.77 -3.25 5.43
C LEU A 188 15.02 -2.42 5.72
N LYS A 189 15.13 -1.20 5.18
CA LYS A 189 16.22 -0.25 5.54
C LYS A 189 16.23 0.08 7.03
N ASP A 190 15.06 0.23 7.64
CA ASP A 190 14.97 0.43 9.09
C ASP A 190 15.42 -0.82 9.86
N ILE A 191 14.97 -2.00 9.46
CA ILE A 191 15.33 -3.27 10.07
C ILE A 191 16.85 -3.53 9.98
N PHE A 192 17.44 -3.38 8.80
CA PHE A 192 18.84 -3.70 8.55
C PHE A 192 19.83 -2.55 8.80
N SER A 193 19.38 -1.48 9.45
CA SER A 193 20.23 -0.31 9.75
C SER A 193 21.51 -0.64 10.53
N ARG A 194 21.49 -1.67 11.37
CA ARG A 194 22.68 -2.16 12.10
C ARG A 194 23.81 -2.58 11.15
N ALA A 195 23.46 -3.06 9.94
CA ALA A 195 24.41 -3.55 8.93
C ALA A 195 24.71 -2.52 7.83
N GLU A 196 24.35 -1.24 7.96
CA GLU A 196 24.48 -0.21 6.90
C GLU A 196 25.92 -0.10 6.37
N ASN A 197 26.90 -0.26 7.25
CA ASN A 197 28.32 -0.17 6.91
C ASN A 197 28.94 -1.52 6.45
N VAL A 198 28.20 -2.63 6.54
CA VAL A 198 28.71 -3.95 6.14
C VAL A 198 28.32 -4.19 4.69
N LYS A 199 29.33 -4.29 3.81
CA LYS A 199 29.11 -4.53 2.36
C LYS A 199 29.35 -5.98 1.96
N ASN A 200 30.18 -6.72 2.67
CA ASN A 200 30.43 -8.14 2.44
C ASN A 200 29.73 -8.95 3.52
N PHE A 201 28.80 -9.81 3.14
CA PHE A 201 28.00 -10.58 4.10
C PHE A 201 28.80 -11.69 4.81
N ASN A 202 30.04 -11.95 4.41
CA ASN A 202 30.98 -12.75 5.18
C ASN A 202 31.47 -12.05 6.46
N GLU A 203 31.36 -10.71 6.51
CA GLU A 203 31.78 -9.87 7.64
C GLU A 203 30.66 -9.63 8.65
N LEU A 204 29.46 -10.14 8.39
CA LEU A 204 28.37 -10.14 9.36
C LEU A 204 28.72 -11.04 10.56
N PRO A 205 28.16 -10.82 11.75
CA PRO A 205 28.31 -11.67 12.90
C PRO A 205 28.14 -13.17 12.62
N ILE A 206 27.22 -13.50 11.71
CA ILE A 206 27.03 -14.84 11.14
C ILE A 206 27.07 -14.69 9.61
N GLU A 207 27.89 -15.50 8.93
CA GLU A 207 27.99 -15.51 7.47
C GLU A 207 26.61 -15.70 6.84
N TYR A 208 26.26 -14.86 5.86
CA TYR A 208 24.89 -14.80 5.36
C TYR A 208 24.81 -14.84 3.84
N ARG A 209 23.77 -15.52 3.34
CA ARG A 209 23.35 -15.49 1.91
C ARG A 209 21.84 -15.35 1.79
N ALA A 210 21.42 -14.50 0.86
CA ALA A 210 20.02 -14.44 0.38
C ALA A 210 19.93 -14.97 -1.05
N ILE A 211 18.85 -15.68 -1.35
CA ILE A 211 18.63 -16.25 -2.68
C ILE A 211 17.62 -15.39 -3.43
N THR A 212 17.93 -15.06 -4.69
CA THR A 212 17.01 -14.38 -5.61
C THR A 212 17.07 -15.01 -6.99
N THR A 213 16.12 -14.66 -7.85
CA THR A 213 16.04 -15.13 -9.25
C THR A 213 16.29 -13.96 -10.20
N ASP A 214 17.23 -14.10 -11.12
CA ASP A 214 17.37 -13.20 -12.27
C ASP A 214 16.20 -13.45 -13.23
N LEU A 215 15.29 -12.48 -13.36
CA LEU A 215 14.07 -12.62 -14.16
C LEU A 215 14.33 -12.78 -15.64
N GLN A 216 15.44 -12.27 -16.15
CA GLN A 216 15.79 -12.36 -17.59
C GLN A 216 16.28 -13.74 -17.98
N THR A 217 17.02 -14.38 -17.09
CA THR A 217 17.68 -15.67 -17.36
C THR A 217 16.97 -16.84 -16.69
N GLY A 218 16.09 -16.59 -15.70
CA GLY A 218 15.47 -17.61 -14.86
C GLY A 218 16.47 -18.33 -13.94
N LYS A 219 17.71 -17.81 -13.78
CA LYS A 219 18.76 -18.44 -12.97
C LYS A 219 18.74 -17.95 -11.55
N GLU A 220 19.16 -18.84 -10.66
CA GLU A 220 19.46 -18.53 -9.27
C GLU A 220 20.60 -17.52 -9.15
N VAL A 221 20.47 -16.58 -8.24
CA VAL A 221 21.54 -15.64 -7.88
C VAL A 221 21.70 -15.64 -6.36
N ILE A 222 22.92 -15.97 -5.91
CA ILE A 222 23.30 -15.98 -4.50
C ILE A 222 23.83 -14.59 -4.17
N LEU A 223 23.14 -13.88 -3.28
CA LEU A 223 23.53 -12.54 -2.83
C LEU A 223 24.44 -12.67 -1.62
N ALA A 224 25.69 -12.24 -1.75
CA ALA A 224 26.76 -12.33 -0.78
C ALA A 224 27.33 -10.97 -0.36
N ASP A 225 26.89 -9.90 -1.01
CA ASP A 225 27.42 -8.55 -0.82
C ASP A 225 26.38 -7.48 -1.16
N GLY A 226 26.76 -6.22 -0.92
CA GLY A 226 25.95 -5.05 -1.20
C GLY A 226 25.16 -4.55 0.02
N ASP A 227 24.01 -3.96 -0.22
CA ASP A 227 23.09 -3.50 0.82
C ASP A 227 22.16 -4.65 1.25
N LEU A 228 22.17 -4.97 2.55
CA LEU A 228 21.43 -6.12 3.08
C LEU A 228 19.91 -5.95 2.94
N ALA A 229 19.39 -4.71 3.03
CA ALA A 229 17.99 -4.43 2.82
C ALA A 229 17.58 -4.64 1.34
N ILE A 230 18.44 -4.24 0.40
CA ILE A 230 18.21 -4.49 -1.03
C ILE A 230 18.31 -5.98 -1.34
N ALA A 231 19.27 -6.69 -0.74
CA ALA A 231 19.43 -8.12 -0.94
C ALA A 231 18.19 -8.90 -0.49
N THR A 232 17.69 -8.63 0.72
CA THR A 232 16.47 -9.25 1.23
C THR A 232 15.24 -8.83 0.44
N PHE A 233 15.17 -7.57 -0.01
CA PHE A 233 14.07 -7.09 -0.86
C PHE A 233 14.03 -7.82 -2.22
N LYS A 234 15.19 -8.04 -2.87
CA LYS A 234 15.28 -8.86 -4.08
C LYS A 234 14.80 -10.29 -3.83
N SER A 235 15.19 -10.86 -2.68
CA SER A 235 14.86 -12.24 -2.32
C SER A 235 13.36 -12.46 -2.05
N MET A 236 12.61 -11.43 -1.66
CA MET A 236 11.18 -11.50 -1.33
C MET A 236 10.25 -10.89 -2.39
N ALA A 237 10.77 -10.45 -3.52
CA ALA A 237 9.98 -9.79 -4.56
C ALA A 237 9.12 -10.80 -5.34
N ILE A 238 7.98 -11.22 -4.77
CA ILE A 238 7.06 -12.20 -5.38
C ILE A 238 6.58 -11.69 -6.75
N PRO A 239 6.81 -12.46 -7.84
CA PRO A 239 6.40 -12.05 -9.18
C PRO A 239 4.93 -11.70 -9.29
N SER A 240 4.60 -10.68 -10.08
CA SER A 240 3.26 -10.12 -10.29
C SER A 240 2.67 -9.41 -9.07
N PHE A 241 3.02 -9.78 -7.85
CA PHE A 241 2.60 -9.08 -6.64
C PHE A 241 3.48 -7.86 -6.35
N LEU A 242 4.80 -8.05 -6.33
CA LEU A 242 5.78 -6.97 -6.26
C LEU A 242 6.40 -6.70 -7.64
N GLU A 243 6.70 -5.45 -7.93
CA GLU A 243 7.52 -5.12 -9.08
C GLU A 243 8.91 -5.74 -8.94
N PRO A 244 9.48 -6.32 -10.01
CA PRO A 244 10.84 -6.81 -10.00
C PRO A 244 11.83 -5.73 -9.58
N VAL A 245 12.76 -6.08 -8.71
CA VAL A 245 13.77 -5.14 -8.23
C VAL A 245 14.83 -4.93 -9.29
N LYS A 246 14.91 -3.72 -9.85
CA LYS A 246 15.91 -3.38 -10.85
C LYS A 246 17.22 -2.98 -10.18
N ASP A 247 18.30 -3.66 -10.55
CA ASP A 247 19.66 -3.31 -10.15
C ASP A 247 20.65 -3.64 -11.29
N ASN A 248 21.54 -2.69 -11.64
CA ASN A 248 22.53 -2.82 -12.70
C ASN A 248 21.98 -3.37 -14.04
N ASN A 249 20.83 -2.83 -14.49
CA ASN A 249 20.08 -3.27 -15.69
C ASN A 249 19.57 -4.71 -15.69
N LYS A 250 19.61 -5.39 -14.55
CA LYS A 250 18.96 -6.68 -14.31
C LYS A 250 17.69 -6.50 -13.50
N PHE A 251 16.81 -7.46 -13.59
CA PHE A 251 15.57 -7.52 -12.83
C PHE A 251 15.57 -8.78 -11.96
N TYR A 252 15.31 -8.59 -10.69
CA TYR A 252 15.34 -9.65 -9.70
C TYR A 252 13.94 -9.87 -9.11
N VAL A 253 13.62 -11.14 -8.90
CA VAL A 253 12.37 -11.58 -8.25
C VAL A 253 12.67 -12.59 -7.15
N ASP A 254 11.63 -12.98 -6.41
CA ASP A 254 11.73 -13.92 -5.28
C ASP A 254 12.57 -15.16 -5.63
N GLY A 255 13.47 -15.53 -4.72
CA GLY A 255 14.31 -16.71 -4.87
C GLY A 255 13.52 -18.02 -4.89
N GLY A 256 12.33 -18.05 -4.30
CA GLY A 256 11.43 -19.19 -4.28
C GLY A 256 11.00 -19.70 -5.66
N VAL A 257 11.13 -18.85 -6.70
CA VAL A 257 10.90 -19.24 -8.10
C VAL A 257 11.83 -20.38 -8.53
N VAL A 258 13.10 -20.35 -8.11
CA VAL A 258 14.13 -21.32 -8.53
C VAL A 258 14.69 -22.15 -7.40
N ASN A 259 14.84 -21.61 -6.19
CA ASN A 259 15.39 -22.30 -5.03
C ASN A 259 14.76 -21.78 -3.72
N ASN A 260 13.64 -22.38 -3.35
CA ASN A 260 12.91 -21.98 -2.14
C ASN A 260 13.52 -22.55 -0.85
N PHE A 261 14.41 -23.53 -0.94
CA PHE A 261 15.05 -24.19 0.20
C PHE A 261 16.54 -24.47 -0.10
N PRO A 262 17.42 -23.45 0.09
CA PRO A 262 18.77 -23.41 -0.49
C PRO A 262 19.81 -24.19 0.31
N ILE A 263 19.58 -25.49 0.55
CA ILE A 263 20.50 -26.37 1.27
C ILE A 263 21.80 -26.59 0.48
N ASP A 264 21.71 -26.69 -0.87
CA ASP A 264 22.84 -26.81 -1.76
C ASP A 264 23.81 -25.62 -1.63
N VAL A 265 23.31 -24.43 -1.39
CA VAL A 265 24.13 -23.23 -1.16
C VAL A 265 24.88 -23.34 0.18
N ALA A 266 24.22 -23.81 1.24
CA ALA A 266 24.88 -24.03 2.54
C ALA A 266 26.00 -25.09 2.44
N LEU A 267 25.77 -26.16 1.69
CA LEU A 267 26.81 -27.19 1.40
C LEU A 267 28.01 -26.59 0.66
N SER A 268 27.74 -25.75 -0.37
CA SER A 268 28.81 -25.11 -1.15
C SER A 268 29.66 -24.14 -0.31
N LEU A 269 29.16 -23.62 0.81
CA LEU A 269 29.85 -22.76 1.77
C LEU A 269 30.67 -23.58 2.81
N GLY A 270 30.67 -24.90 2.68
CA GLY A 270 31.44 -25.80 3.55
C GLY A 270 30.79 -26.02 4.91
N ALA A 271 29.47 -26.06 4.99
CA ALA A 271 28.77 -26.49 6.21
C ALA A 271 29.00 -27.96 6.46
N ASP A 272 29.35 -28.31 7.71
CA ASP A 272 29.52 -29.70 8.16
C ASP A 272 28.17 -30.28 8.65
N ILE A 273 27.31 -29.42 9.23
CA ILE A 273 25.99 -29.78 9.74
C ILE A 273 24.98 -28.75 9.22
N ILE A 274 23.86 -29.24 8.70
CA ILE A 274 22.79 -28.42 8.18
C ILE A 274 21.54 -28.60 9.01
N ILE A 275 21.15 -27.55 9.73
CA ILE A 275 19.85 -27.42 10.36
C ILE A 275 18.95 -26.66 9.36
N ALA A 276 17.92 -27.33 8.85
CA ALA A 276 17.05 -26.78 7.82
C ALA A 276 15.62 -26.65 8.34
N VAL A 277 15.01 -25.48 8.12
CA VAL A 277 13.64 -25.18 8.57
C VAL A 277 12.73 -25.01 7.35
N ASP A 278 11.82 -25.95 7.18
CA ASP A 278 10.88 -25.98 6.07
C ASP A 278 9.46 -25.55 6.50
N ILE A 279 9.06 -24.37 6.04
CA ILE A 279 7.70 -23.84 6.22
C ILE A 279 6.85 -23.95 4.93
N THR A 280 7.35 -24.68 3.90
CA THR A 280 6.65 -24.87 2.63
C THR A 280 5.64 -26.02 2.68
N ALA A 281 5.65 -26.81 3.75
CA ALA A 281 4.89 -28.06 3.88
C ALA A 281 3.42 -27.85 3.51
N GLU A 282 2.99 -28.61 2.51
CA GLU A 282 1.64 -28.66 1.92
C GLU A 282 0.96 -27.28 1.85
N THR A 283 1.42 -26.48 0.88
CA THR A 283 0.67 -25.28 0.49
C THR A 283 -0.80 -25.67 0.33
N SER A 284 -1.68 -24.89 0.96
CA SER A 284 -3.14 -25.05 0.86
C SER A 284 -3.55 -25.49 -0.55
N LYS A 285 -4.31 -26.58 -0.66
CA LYS A 285 -4.82 -27.02 -1.96
C LYS A 285 -5.60 -25.85 -2.55
N ILE A 286 -5.29 -25.50 -3.81
CA ILE A 286 -6.09 -24.49 -4.52
C ILE A 286 -7.54 -25.00 -4.52
N ASN A 287 -8.43 -24.15 -4.03
CA ASN A 287 -9.87 -24.38 -3.98
C ASN A 287 -10.61 -23.15 -4.50
N GLU A 288 -11.92 -23.21 -4.57
CA GLU A 288 -12.77 -22.13 -5.09
C GLU A 288 -12.65 -20.80 -4.31
N LYS A 289 -12.08 -20.82 -3.10
CA LYS A 289 -11.86 -19.63 -2.26
C LYS A 289 -10.45 -19.05 -2.41
N SER A 290 -9.58 -19.70 -3.19
CA SER A 290 -8.20 -19.22 -3.40
C SER A 290 -8.20 -17.91 -4.18
N ASN A 291 -7.51 -16.90 -3.66
CA ASN A 291 -7.39 -15.62 -4.33
C ASN A 291 -6.30 -15.63 -5.43
N LEU A 292 -6.32 -14.62 -6.29
CA LEU A 292 -5.38 -14.48 -7.40
C LEU A 292 -3.92 -14.49 -6.95
N ILE A 293 -3.60 -13.85 -5.82
CA ILE A 293 -2.22 -13.78 -5.29
C ILE A 293 -1.73 -15.17 -4.91
N THR A 294 -2.54 -15.96 -4.21
CA THR A 294 -2.22 -17.35 -3.85
C THR A 294 -2.00 -18.22 -5.08
N ILE A 295 -2.77 -18.02 -6.15
CA ILE A 295 -2.61 -18.74 -7.42
C ILE A 295 -1.29 -18.37 -8.09
N LEU A 296 -0.99 -17.07 -8.19
CA LEU A 296 0.24 -16.56 -8.80
C LEU A 296 1.49 -17.00 -8.02
N ASP A 297 1.46 -16.91 -6.69
CA ASP A 297 2.53 -17.38 -5.81
C ASP A 297 2.79 -18.87 -6.05
N LYS A 298 1.75 -19.69 -6.06
CA LYS A 298 1.87 -21.14 -6.30
C LYS A 298 2.42 -21.45 -7.69
N LEU A 299 1.97 -20.76 -8.73
CA LEU A 299 2.48 -20.93 -10.10
C LEU A 299 3.96 -20.55 -10.20
N SER A 300 4.35 -19.43 -9.57
CA SER A 300 5.73 -18.94 -9.60
C SER A 300 6.71 -19.85 -8.84
N THR A 301 6.25 -20.52 -7.78
CA THR A 301 7.08 -21.35 -6.91
C THR A 301 7.10 -22.84 -7.27
N TYR A 302 6.41 -23.29 -8.34
CA TYR A 302 6.37 -24.71 -8.73
C TYR A 302 7.75 -25.35 -8.91
N ASN A 303 8.66 -24.67 -9.60
CA ASN A 303 10.00 -25.19 -9.86
C ASN A 303 10.85 -25.21 -8.59
N GLY A 304 10.80 -24.14 -7.80
CA GLY A 304 11.49 -24.06 -6.51
C GLY A 304 11.02 -25.13 -5.54
N ASN A 305 9.71 -25.43 -5.51
CA ASN A 305 9.13 -26.48 -4.66
C ASN A 305 9.58 -27.89 -5.08
N ARG A 306 9.76 -28.15 -6.36
CA ARG A 306 10.32 -29.44 -6.83
C ARG A 306 11.77 -29.64 -6.35
N LYS A 307 12.57 -28.59 -6.38
CA LYS A 307 13.94 -28.59 -5.86
C LYS A 307 13.93 -28.78 -4.33
N THR A 308 12.99 -28.15 -3.62
CA THR A 308 12.80 -28.28 -2.17
C THR A 308 12.64 -29.75 -1.74
N GLU A 309 11.82 -30.54 -2.42
CA GLU A 309 11.60 -31.96 -2.06
C GLU A 309 12.89 -32.81 -2.20
N THR A 310 13.76 -32.44 -3.13
CA THR A 310 15.07 -33.10 -3.25
C THR A 310 16.02 -32.63 -2.14
N HIS A 311 16.04 -31.33 -1.85
CA HIS A 311 16.90 -30.72 -0.86
C HIS A 311 16.62 -31.15 0.58
N LYS A 312 15.36 -31.45 0.95
CA LYS A 312 14.99 -31.96 2.28
C LYS A 312 15.84 -33.16 2.73
N ARG A 313 16.25 -33.99 1.78
CA ARG A 313 17.06 -35.18 2.04
C ARG A 313 18.53 -34.88 2.35
N LEU A 314 18.97 -33.64 2.10
CA LEU A 314 20.35 -33.19 2.32
C LEU A 314 20.53 -32.53 3.69
N ALA A 315 19.44 -32.28 4.43
CA ALA A 315 19.50 -31.74 5.78
C ALA A 315 19.90 -32.80 6.78
N ASP A 316 20.85 -32.49 7.69
CA ASP A 316 21.19 -33.34 8.82
C ASP A 316 20.08 -33.28 9.88
N LEU A 317 19.47 -32.11 10.08
CA LEU A 317 18.31 -31.90 10.92
C LEU A 317 17.25 -31.09 10.16
N LEU A 318 16.13 -31.74 9.84
CA LEU A 318 15.00 -31.09 9.19
C LEU A 318 13.91 -30.75 10.23
N ILE A 319 13.60 -29.48 10.42
CA ILE A 319 12.55 -28.98 11.30
C ILE A 319 11.38 -28.51 10.44
N VAL A 320 10.19 -29.09 10.65
CA VAL A 320 8.98 -28.76 9.89
C VAL A 320 7.88 -28.32 10.85
N PRO A 321 7.70 -26.99 11.02
CA PRO A 321 6.57 -26.44 11.79
C PRO A 321 5.21 -26.78 11.15
N ASP A 322 4.17 -26.96 11.95
CA ASP A 322 2.82 -27.18 11.44
C ASP A 322 2.15 -25.87 11.07
N VAL A 323 2.31 -25.47 9.80
CA VAL A 323 1.82 -24.21 9.26
C VAL A 323 0.68 -24.42 8.24
N LYS A 324 0.05 -25.62 8.23
CA LYS A 324 -0.92 -26.02 7.19
C LYS A 324 -2.19 -25.17 7.14
N ASN A 325 -2.60 -24.62 8.28
CA ASN A 325 -3.83 -23.83 8.41
C ASN A 325 -3.63 -22.34 8.16
N HIS A 326 -2.43 -21.92 7.75
CA HIS A 326 -2.08 -20.54 7.53
C HIS A 326 -1.73 -20.26 6.06
N ASP A 327 -2.24 -19.17 5.52
CA ASP A 327 -1.91 -18.75 4.16
C ASP A 327 -0.63 -17.89 4.15
N THR A 328 0.03 -17.84 2.99
CA THR A 328 1.25 -17.04 2.74
C THR A 328 1.08 -15.54 3.05
N ILE A 329 -0.16 -15.03 2.97
CA ILE A 329 -0.49 -13.62 3.21
C ILE A 329 -1.33 -13.39 4.49
N ASP A 330 -1.47 -14.40 5.35
CA ASP A 330 -2.18 -14.28 6.63
C ASP A 330 -1.26 -13.72 7.73
N PHE A 331 -1.14 -12.42 7.80
CA PHE A 331 -0.37 -11.71 8.82
C PHE A 331 -1.16 -11.47 10.13
N GLY A 332 -2.37 -12.01 10.28
CA GLY A 332 -3.20 -11.83 11.47
C GLY A 332 -2.83 -12.74 12.64
N ASN A 333 -2.20 -13.90 12.36
CA ASN A 333 -1.98 -14.98 13.33
C ASN A 333 -0.48 -15.30 13.56
N LEU A 334 0.39 -14.30 13.47
CA LEU A 334 1.85 -14.48 13.56
C LEU A 334 2.31 -15.11 14.88
N ASN A 335 1.67 -14.78 16.01
CA ASN A 335 2.00 -15.37 17.31
C ASN A 335 1.80 -16.89 17.35
N GLU A 336 0.75 -17.41 16.71
CA GLU A 336 0.50 -18.85 16.64
C GLU A 336 1.60 -19.55 15.85
N LEU A 337 2.05 -18.94 14.76
CA LEU A 337 3.14 -19.45 13.92
C LEU A 337 4.47 -19.51 14.68
N VAL A 338 4.79 -18.51 15.51
CA VAL A 338 5.98 -18.55 16.38
C VAL A 338 5.93 -19.76 17.32
N VAL A 339 4.78 -19.99 17.95
CA VAL A 339 4.57 -21.13 18.85
C VAL A 339 4.71 -22.46 18.12
N GLU A 340 4.20 -22.58 16.89
CA GLU A 340 4.37 -23.80 16.09
C GLU A 340 5.83 -24.03 15.71
N GLY A 341 6.60 -22.97 15.47
CA GLY A 341 8.05 -23.05 15.28
C GLY A 341 8.77 -23.59 16.51
N GLU A 342 8.44 -23.08 17.71
CA GLU A 342 8.98 -23.57 18.98
C GLU A 342 8.67 -25.05 19.18
N LYS A 343 7.41 -25.46 19.06
CA LYS A 343 6.98 -26.85 19.21
C LYS A 343 7.71 -27.81 18.25
N ALA A 344 7.92 -27.37 17.01
CA ALA A 344 8.58 -28.17 16.01
C ALA A 344 10.06 -28.40 16.35
N ALA A 345 10.76 -27.37 16.80
CA ALA A 345 12.17 -27.43 17.17
C ALA A 345 12.41 -28.20 18.49
N GLU A 346 11.53 -28.03 19.49
CA GLU A 346 11.63 -28.74 20.79
C GLU A 346 11.60 -30.28 20.65
N LYS A 347 10.95 -30.83 19.61
CA LYS A 347 10.97 -32.26 19.31
C LYS A 347 12.40 -32.81 19.16
N TYR A 348 13.34 -31.96 18.79
CA TYR A 348 14.72 -32.29 18.54
C TYR A 348 15.64 -31.81 19.66
N GLY A 349 15.12 -31.47 20.84
CA GLY A 349 15.88 -30.92 21.96
C GLY A 349 17.07 -31.77 22.35
N TYR A 350 17.00 -33.10 22.30
CA TYR A 350 18.12 -33.99 22.55
C TYR A 350 19.26 -33.80 21.53
N ILE A 351 18.92 -33.68 20.24
CA ILE A 351 19.93 -33.46 19.19
C ILE A 351 20.55 -32.07 19.35
N LEU A 352 19.73 -31.03 19.58
CA LEU A 352 20.18 -29.66 19.77
C LEU A 352 21.09 -29.51 21.00
N ALA A 353 20.80 -30.25 22.09
CA ALA A 353 21.66 -30.28 23.26
C ALA A 353 23.06 -30.87 22.96
N ASN A 354 23.15 -31.84 22.05
CA ASN A 354 24.43 -32.41 21.59
C ASN A 354 25.23 -31.47 20.67
N LEU A 355 24.55 -30.51 20.02
CA LEU A 355 25.16 -29.46 19.20
C LEU A 355 25.51 -28.21 20.02
N SER A 356 25.20 -28.18 21.30
CA SER A 356 25.42 -27.05 22.19
C SER A 356 26.92 -26.77 22.36
N SER A 357 27.27 -25.50 22.21
CA SER A 357 28.60 -24.97 22.56
C SER A 357 28.46 -23.59 23.20
N PRO A 358 28.26 -23.52 24.54
CA PRO A 358 28.00 -22.25 25.22
C PRO A 358 29.10 -21.20 25.01
N LYS A 359 30.33 -21.60 24.83
CA LYS A 359 31.47 -20.70 24.58
C LYS A 359 31.33 -20.05 23.19
N ASP A 360 31.18 -20.88 22.15
CA ASP A 360 31.10 -20.39 20.76
C ASP A 360 29.78 -19.62 20.51
N PHE A 361 28.68 -20.05 21.14
CA PHE A 361 27.43 -19.35 21.14
C PHE A 361 27.58 -17.94 21.73
N LYS A 362 28.25 -17.80 22.87
CA LYS A 362 28.53 -16.50 23.47
C LYS A 362 29.40 -15.65 22.56
N GLU A 363 30.47 -16.20 21.99
CA GLU A 363 31.34 -15.49 21.03
C GLU A 363 30.56 -15.01 19.80
N MET A 364 29.61 -15.80 19.29
CA MET A 364 28.70 -15.42 18.21
C MET A 364 27.81 -14.23 18.62
N LYS A 365 27.19 -14.29 19.79
CA LYS A 365 26.30 -13.22 20.29
C LYS A 365 27.09 -11.94 20.62
N ASP A 366 28.30 -12.03 21.10
CA ASP A 366 29.14 -10.86 21.44
C ASP A 366 29.55 -10.05 20.19
N LYS A 367 29.51 -10.66 18.99
CA LYS A 367 29.73 -9.97 17.69
C LYS A 367 28.53 -9.19 17.18
N ALA A 368 27.35 -9.28 17.83
CA ALA A 368 26.11 -8.62 17.39
C ALA A 368 26.33 -7.15 17.08
N LEU A 369 25.89 -6.74 15.89
CA LEU A 369 25.98 -5.35 15.45
C LEU A 369 25.00 -4.49 16.25
N LYS A 370 25.40 -3.24 16.49
CA LYS A 370 24.59 -2.25 17.22
C LYS A 370 24.27 -1.08 16.31
N ASP A 371 23.14 -0.44 16.61
CA ASP A 371 22.79 0.81 15.95
C ASP A 371 23.78 1.90 16.40
N GLU A 372 24.61 2.37 15.47
CA GLU A 372 25.55 3.45 15.70
C GLU A 372 25.19 4.67 14.87
N ALA A 373 25.48 5.85 15.41
CA ALA A 373 25.32 7.07 14.65
C ALA A 373 26.47 7.22 13.65
N ILE A 374 26.10 7.45 12.39
CA ILE A 374 27.04 7.52 11.27
C ILE A 374 27.43 8.99 11.03
N GLN A 375 28.72 9.26 10.85
CA GLN A 375 29.23 10.57 10.48
C GLN A 375 28.99 10.82 9.00
N ILE A 376 28.14 11.79 8.65
CA ILE A 376 27.87 12.15 7.26
C ILE A 376 28.39 13.56 6.97
N ASN A 377 29.39 13.66 6.11
CA ASN A 377 29.99 14.92 5.69
C ASN A 377 29.58 15.32 4.26
N LYS A 378 29.27 14.34 3.41
CA LYS A 378 28.96 14.55 2.01
C LYS A 378 27.60 13.95 1.65
N ILE A 379 26.92 14.60 0.69
CA ILE A 379 25.63 14.16 0.16
C ILE A 379 25.77 14.07 -1.35
N LYS A 380 25.39 12.94 -1.92
CA LYS A 380 25.26 12.75 -3.36
C LYS A 380 23.81 12.43 -3.72
N LEU A 381 23.43 12.76 -4.93
CA LEU A 381 22.11 12.50 -5.48
C LEU A 381 22.27 11.88 -6.86
N GLU A 382 21.59 10.77 -7.08
CA GLU A 382 21.63 10.00 -8.34
C GLU A 382 20.21 9.74 -8.83
N GLY A 383 20.05 9.67 -10.18
CA GLY A 383 18.76 9.40 -10.83
C GLY A 383 17.81 10.60 -10.86
N ASN A 384 18.28 11.77 -10.42
CA ASN A 384 17.49 13.00 -10.41
C ASN A 384 17.58 13.76 -11.74
N ASN A 385 16.45 14.32 -12.15
CA ASN A 385 16.37 15.32 -13.22
C ASN A 385 15.87 16.68 -12.66
N ILE A 386 15.03 16.64 -11.64
CA ILE A 386 14.29 17.77 -11.08
C ILE A 386 14.72 18.05 -9.64
N LEU A 387 14.84 16.99 -8.83
CA LEU A 387 15.26 17.09 -7.44
C LEU A 387 16.68 17.65 -7.37
N THR A 388 16.86 18.71 -6.60
CA THR A 388 18.17 19.35 -6.43
C THR A 388 18.79 18.99 -5.08
N LEU A 389 20.14 18.99 -5.01
CA LEU A 389 20.85 18.84 -3.74
C LEU A 389 20.46 19.91 -2.72
N LYS A 390 20.10 21.12 -3.17
CA LYS A 390 19.58 22.18 -2.31
C LYS A 390 18.30 21.72 -1.61
N LYS A 391 17.34 21.16 -2.37
CA LYS A 391 16.08 20.64 -1.81
C LYS A 391 16.31 19.48 -0.85
N VAL A 392 17.19 18.54 -1.18
CA VAL A 392 17.59 17.45 -0.28
C VAL A 392 18.15 17.97 1.03
N ASN A 393 19.01 19.01 0.99
CA ASN A 393 19.56 19.66 2.18
C ASN A 393 18.49 20.39 3.02
N GLU A 394 17.50 21.03 2.40
CA GLU A 394 16.38 21.66 3.11
C GLU A 394 15.54 20.65 3.91
N LEU A 395 15.43 19.41 3.42
CA LEU A 395 14.70 18.32 4.07
C LEU A 395 15.51 17.59 5.15
N LYS A 396 16.78 17.93 5.27
CA LYS A 396 17.71 17.30 6.22
C LYS A 396 17.24 17.47 7.67
N PRO A 397 17.29 16.41 8.49
CA PRO A 397 17.02 16.52 9.91
C PRO A 397 18.10 17.37 10.62
N SER A 398 17.71 18.03 11.70
CA SER A 398 18.65 18.78 12.55
C SER A 398 19.40 17.82 13.46
N VAL A 399 20.66 17.56 13.16
CA VAL A 399 21.53 16.68 13.94
C VAL A 399 22.75 17.42 14.48
N LYS A 400 23.24 17.02 15.66
CA LYS A 400 24.47 17.56 16.25
C LYS A 400 25.70 16.91 15.62
N ASN A 401 26.73 17.69 15.35
CA ASN A 401 28.04 17.22 14.87
C ASN A 401 27.98 16.34 13.60
N ARG A 402 26.95 16.47 12.77
CA ARG A 402 26.75 15.67 11.56
C ARG A 402 26.72 14.15 11.81
N LYS A 403 26.39 13.73 13.03
CA LYS A 403 26.16 12.32 13.37
C LYS A 403 24.68 12.00 13.24
N PHE A 404 24.36 11.10 12.29
CA PHE A 404 23.02 10.68 11.96
C PHE A 404 22.73 9.32 12.56
N THR A 405 21.67 9.22 13.32
CA THR A 405 21.12 7.90 13.70
C THR A 405 20.36 7.32 12.52
N LYS A 406 20.05 6.01 12.59
CA LYS A 406 19.16 5.38 11.60
C LYS A 406 17.83 6.11 11.44
N ASN A 407 17.24 6.55 12.55
CA ASN A 407 15.97 7.28 12.52
C ASN A 407 16.12 8.60 11.76
N ASP A 408 17.23 9.31 11.92
CA ASP A 408 17.50 10.55 11.19
C ASP A 408 17.59 10.29 9.68
N LEU A 409 18.28 9.22 9.25
CA LEU A 409 18.41 8.88 7.83
C LEU A 409 17.06 8.41 7.24
N ASN A 410 16.32 7.59 7.97
CA ASN A 410 15.00 7.14 7.54
C ASN A 410 14.00 8.30 7.47
N ASP A 411 13.99 9.20 8.43
CA ASP A 411 13.14 10.39 8.41
C ASP A 411 13.53 11.33 7.26
N TRP A 412 14.82 11.45 6.97
CA TRP A 412 15.28 12.22 5.82
C TRP A 412 14.81 11.60 4.51
N THR A 413 14.96 10.29 4.37
CA THR A 413 14.51 9.53 3.20
C THR A 413 12.98 9.64 3.02
N LYS A 414 12.20 9.48 4.09
CA LYS A 414 10.76 9.68 4.08
C LYS A 414 10.35 11.09 3.66
N LYS A 415 11.08 12.12 4.12
CA LYS A 415 10.84 13.50 3.68
C LYS A 415 11.16 13.70 2.20
N ILE A 416 12.24 13.10 1.68
CA ILE A 416 12.52 13.10 0.23
C ILE A 416 11.40 12.38 -0.53
N TYR A 417 10.97 11.21 -0.03
CA TYR A 417 9.85 10.46 -0.61
C TYR A 417 8.54 11.25 -0.59
N SER A 418 8.33 12.13 0.39
CA SER A 418 7.13 12.96 0.48
C SER A 418 7.01 13.99 -0.65
N VAL A 419 8.11 14.31 -1.33
CA VAL A 419 8.07 15.22 -2.47
C VAL A 419 7.18 14.63 -3.57
N SER A 420 6.24 15.43 -4.08
CA SER A 420 5.11 14.95 -4.91
C SER A 420 5.53 14.22 -6.19
N TYR A 421 6.66 14.62 -6.78
CA TYR A 421 7.18 14.04 -8.02
C TYR A 421 8.17 12.88 -7.79
N ILE A 422 8.47 12.49 -6.55
CA ILE A 422 9.31 11.33 -6.28
C ILE A 422 8.44 10.07 -6.26
N GLU A 423 8.80 9.10 -7.09
CA GLU A 423 8.19 7.78 -7.17
C GLU A 423 8.85 6.79 -6.23
N ARG A 424 10.20 6.80 -6.20
CA ARG A 424 11.03 5.95 -5.33
C ARG A 424 12.23 6.70 -4.82
N VAL A 425 12.70 6.33 -3.63
CA VAL A 425 13.95 6.82 -3.06
C VAL A 425 14.63 5.73 -2.27
N SER A 426 15.91 5.58 -2.51
CA SER A 426 16.76 4.73 -1.68
C SER A 426 17.98 5.51 -1.23
N TYR A 427 18.67 5.04 -0.20
CA TYR A 427 19.96 5.60 0.18
C TYR A 427 20.98 4.50 0.46
N GLU A 428 22.23 4.85 0.26
CA GLU A 428 23.38 4.06 0.64
C GLU A 428 24.37 4.97 1.38
N VAL A 429 25.06 4.40 2.36
CA VAL A 429 26.14 5.09 3.05
C VAL A 429 27.46 4.44 2.65
N ASN A 430 28.39 5.26 2.13
CA ASN A 430 29.73 4.86 1.79
C ASN A 430 30.69 5.78 2.54
N ASP A 431 31.36 5.28 3.54
CA ASP A 431 32.20 6.01 4.47
C ASP A 431 31.43 7.20 5.12
N ASP A 432 31.80 8.43 4.79
CA ASP A 432 31.19 9.67 5.28
C ASP A 432 30.17 10.29 4.29
N THR A 433 29.81 9.57 3.24
CA THR A 433 28.95 10.05 2.16
C THR A 433 27.63 9.29 2.13
N VAL A 434 26.50 10.00 2.26
CA VAL A 434 25.19 9.47 1.94
C VAL A 434 24.86 9.72 0.48
N ILE A 435 24.44 8.68 -0.24
CA ILE A 435 24.03 8.73 -1.65
C ILE A 435 22.55 8.44 -1.73
N PHE A 436 21.73 9.43 -2.05
CA PHE A 436 20.31 9.23 -2.32
C PHE A 436 20.13 8.88 -3.79
N LYS A 437 19.52 7.73 -4.08
CA LYS A 437 19.11 7.32 -5.41
C LYS A 437 17.61 7.52 -5.54
N VAL A 438 17.20 8.33 -6.50
CA VAL A 438 15.78 8.69 -6.67
C VAL A 438 15.28 8.26 -8.04
N LYS A 439 14.00 7.87 -8.10
CA LYS A 439 13.25 7.74 -9.34
C LYS A 439 12.13 8.78 -9.29
N GLU A 440 12.15 9.69 -10.24
CA GLU A 440 11.12 10.70 -10.39
C GLU A 440 9.99 10.21 -11.28
N LYS A 441 8.77 10.68 -11.01
CA LYS A 441 7.59 10.34 -11.83
C LYS A 441 7.77 10.91 -13.23
N ASP A 442 7.66 10.09 -14.23
CA ASP A 442 7.77 10.45 -15.64
C ASP A 442 6.43 10.25 -16.36
N GLY A 443 6.18 11.13 -17.35
CA GLY A 443 5.07 10.97 -18.28
C GLY A 443 3.70 11.39 -17.73
N ILE A 444 2.63 10.89 -18.37
CA ILE A 444 1.24 11.18 -18.04
C ILE A 444 0.77 10.13 -17.04
N ASN A 445 0.25 10.58 -15.89
CA ASN A 445 -0.35 9.68 -14.90
C ASN A 445 -1.85 9.57 -15.15
N ILE A 446 -2.31 8.37 -15.51
CA ILE A 446 -3.74 8.06 -15.65
C ILE A 446 -4.19 7.35 -14.38
N ARG A 447 -5.25 7.85 -13.77
CA ARG A 447 -5.82 7.33 -12.53
C ARG A 447 -7.28 6.99 -12.77
N GLY A 448 -7.76 5.92 -12.14
CA GLY A 448 -9.13 5.47 -12.30
C GLY A 448 -9.75 5.01 -10.98
N SER A 449 -11.08 5.14 -10.90
CA SER A 449 -11.89 4.56 -9.83
C SER A 449 -13.25 4.13 -10.35
N ILE A 450 -13.84 3.15 -9.67
CA ILE A 450 -15.23 2.71 -9.87
C ILE A 450 -15.94 2.94 -8.56
N ASN A 451 -17.10 3.60 -8.61
CA ASN A 451 -17.86 3.96 -7.43
C ASN A 451 -19.33 3.58 -7.61
N TYR A 452 -20.00 3.37 -6.49
CA TYR A 452 -21.43 3.11 -6.44
C TYR A 452 -22.04 3.73 -5.18
N ALA A 453 -23.20 4.34 -5.34
CA ALA A 453 -24.03 4.79 -4.22
C ALA A 453 -25.50 4.46 -4.52
N SER A 454 -26.24 3.93 -3.52
CA SER A 454 -27.62 3.44 -3.68
C SER A 454 -28.54 4.48 -4.32
N ASN A 455 -28.36 5.76 -4.04
CA ASN A 455 -29.20 6.84 -4.51
C ASN A 455 -28.68 7.55 -5.76
N TYR A 456 -27.39 7.34 -6.11
CA TYR A 456 -26.72 8.00 -7.25
C TYR A 456 -26.49 7.05 -8.43
N GLY A 457 -26.34 5.76 -8.13
CA GLY A 457 -25.96 4.73 -9.10
C GLY A 457 -24.46 4.51 -9.21
N GLY A 458 -24.04 3.84 -10.29
CA GLY A 458 -22.64 3.58 -10.59
C GLY A 458 -21.96 4.75 -11.28
N SER A 459 -20.69 4.96 -10.99
CA SER A 459 -19.81 5.88 -11.72
C SER A 459 -18.43 5.31 -11.96
N MET A 460 -17.84 5.69 -13.09
CA MET A 460 -16.43 5.44 -13.40
C MET A 460 -15.74 6.78 -13.57
N ASN A 461 -14.66 6.98 -12.83
CA ASN A 461 -13.89 8.21 -12.87
C ASN A 461 -12.50 7.96 -13.43
N ILE A 462 -12.05 8.83 -14.31
CA ILE A 462 -10.73 8.83 -14.92
C ILE A 462 -10.12 10.21 -14.75
N ALA A 463 -8.87 10.26 -14.33
CA ALA A 463 -8.09 11.49 -14.29
C ALA A 463 -6.75 11.27 -15.00
N ALA A 464 -6.43 12.13 -15.95
CA ALA A 464 -5.13 12.15 -16.62
C ALA A 464 -4.38 13.41 -16.20
N THR A 465 -3.21 13.25 -15.57
CA THR A 465 -2.37 14.36 -15.10
C THR A 465 -1.05 14.38 -15.86
N VAL A 466 -0.77 15.50 -16.49
CA VAL A 466 0.53 15.82 -17.11
C VAL A 466 1.29 16.73 -16.15
N PRO A 467 2.32 16.23 -15.46
CA PRO A 467 3.17 17.07 -14.64
C PRO A 467 4.15 17.85 -15.52
N ASN A 468 4.35 19.11 -15.21
CA ASN A 468 5.40 19.95 -15.80
C ASN A 468 6.22 20.54 -14.66
N PHE A 469 7.44 20.07 -14.53
CA PHE A 469 8.34 20.45 -13.45
C PHE A 469 9.32 21.54 -13.92
N GLY A 470 9.36 22.65 -13.21
CA GLY A 470 10.23 23.78 -13.45
C GLY A 470 10.27 24.71 -12.24
N LEU A 471 10.66 25.96 -12.40
CA LEU A 471 10.58 26.97 -11.33
C LEU A 471 9.20 27.05 -10.68
N TRP A 472 8.16 26.89 -11.49
CA TRP A 472 6.79 26.63 -11.08
C TRP A 472 6.46 25.18 -11.41
N THR A 473 6.18 24.37 -10.41
CA THR A 473 5.62 23.04 -10.67
C THR A 473 4.17 23.21 -11.09
N ARG A 474 3.80 22.63 -12.22
CA ARG A 474 2.46 22.74 -12.81
C ARG A 474 1.92 21.36 -13.06
N ASN A 475 0.70 21.09 -12.59
CA ASN A 475 -0.03 19.89 -12.89
C ASN A 475 -1.25 20.24 -13.74
N TYR A 476 -1.30 19.71 -14.95
CA TYR A 476 -2.45 19.81 -15.84
C TYR A 476 -3.24 18.52 -15.71
N THR A 477 -4.48 18.59 -15.26
CA THR A 477 -5.31 17.40 -15.01
C THR A 477 -6.64 17.54 -15.74
N ILE A 478 -6.96 16.52 -16.53
CA ILE A 478 -8.31 16.31 -17.07
C ILE A 478 -8.97 15.25 -16.22
N LYS A 479 -10.16 15.53 -15.70
CA LYS A 479 -11.00 14.59 -14.95
C LYS A 479 -12.28 14.36 -15.73
N ALA A 480 -12.71 13.10 -15.84
CA ALA A 480 -13.98 12.74 -16.44
C ALA A 480 -14.70 11.72 -15.54
N GLU A 481 -15.98 11.94 -15.32
CA GLU A 481 -16.89 11.00 -14.67
C GLU A 481 -17.92 10.51 -15.69
N ALA A 482 -17.97 9.20 -15.89
CA ALA A 482 -19.00 8.53 -16.65
C ALA A 482 -20.03 7.95 -15.66
N SER A 483 -21.21 8.55 -15.61
CA SER A 483 -22.32 8.18 -14.74
C SER A 483 -23.64 8.65 -15.33
N SER A 484 -24.74 8.48 -14.61
CA SER A 484 -26.02 9.13 -14.96
C SER A 484 -25.94 10.67 -14.92
N PHE A 485 -24.91 11.21 -14.27
CA PHE A 485 -24.65 12.64 -14.10
C PHE A 485 -23.19 12.94 -14.48
N PRO A 486 -22.90 12.99 -15.80
CA PRO A 486 -21.52 13.08 -16.29
C PRO A 486 -20.86 14.42 -15.94
N LYS A 487 -19.55 14.35 -15.71
CA LYS A 487 -18.71 15.53 -15.43
C LYS A 487 -17.42 15.47 -16.23
N ILE A 488 -16.95 16.63 -16.67
CA ILE A 488 -15.62 16.80 -17.26
C ILE A 488 -15.01 18.10 -16.77
N ASN A 489 -13.79 18.00 -16.25
CA ASN A 489 -13.07 19.14 -15.68
C ASN A 489 -11.63 19.16 -16.16
N PHE A 490 -11.16 20.31 -16.58
CA PHE A 490 -9.76 20.60 -16.80
C PHE A 490 -9.25 21.50 -15.68
N ASN A 491 -8.19 21.07 -15.00
CA ASN A 491 -7.60 21.78 -13.88
C ASN A 491 -6.13 22.02 -14.15
N ASN A 492 -5.66 23.21 -13.90
CA ASN A 492 -4.25 23.55 -13.75
C ASN A 492 -3.99 23.92 -12.29
N LEU A 493 -3.08 23.24 -11.66
CA LEU A 493 -2.56 23.60 -10.34
C LEU A 493 -1.07 23.88 -10.46
N SER A 494 -0.68 25.08 -10.09
CA SER A 494 0.71 25.54 -10.11
C SER A 494 1.14 25.90 -8.71
N PHE A 495 2.37 25.53 -8.33
CA PHE A 495 2.91 25.92 -7.03
C PHE A 495 4.40 26.33 -7.12
N TYR A 496 4.74 27.27 -6.28
CA TYR A 496 6.10 27.79 -6.11
C TYR A 496 6.48 27.73 -4.64
N GLU A 497 7.61 27.14 -4.33
CA GLU A 497 8.08 26.99 -2.95
C GLU A 497 8.99 28.16 -2.55
N ILE A 498 8.63 28.81 -1.44
CA ILE A 498 9.44 29.88 -0.80
C ILE A 498 9.75 29.46 0.63
N GLY A 499 10.93 28.89 0.85
CA GLY A 499 11.29 28.38 2.17
C GLY A 499 10.33 27.29 2.63
N LYS A 500 9.58 27.56 3.70
CA LYS A 500 8.58 26.62 4.26
C LYS A 500 7.16 26.81 3.69
N PHE A 501 6.94 27.86 2.91
CA PHE A 501 5.64 28.20 2.34
C PHE A 501 5.56 27.80 0.87
N LYS A 502 4.37 27.41 0.42
CA LYS A 502 4.06 27.20 -0.98
C LYS A 502 3.02 28.22 -1.42
N ILE A 503 3.32 28.99 -2.45
CA ILE A 503 2.32 29.77 -3.15
C ILE A 503 1.64 28.87 -4.17
N LEU A 504 0.32 28.87 -4.17
CA LEU A 504 -0.52 28.05 -5.03
C LEU A 504 -1.28 28.96 -6.00
N GLY A 505 -1.21 28.66 -7.29
CA GLY A 505 -2.05 29.26 -8.32
C GLY A 505 -2.87 28.17 -8.99
N GLY A 506 -4.18 28.35 -9.12
CA GLY A 506 -5.08 27.41 -9.75
C GLY A 506 -5.91 28.02 -10.86
N ALA A 507 -6.18 27.25 -11.89
CA ALA A 507 -7.19 27.59 -12.89
C ALA A 507 -8.00 26.31 -13.21
N SER A 508 -9.30 26.41 -13.26
CA SER A 508 -10.16 25.29 -13.67
C SER A 508 -11.25 25.73 -14.62
N ILE A 509 -11.65 24.82 -15.47
CA ILE A 509 -12.83 24.94 -16.32
C ILE A 509 -13.53 23.58 -16.39
N GLY A 510 -14.83 23.55 -16.23
CA GLY A 510 -15.56 22.30 -16.19
C GLY A 510 -16.99 22.43 -16.68
N TYR A 511 -17.51 21.29 -17.10
CA TYR A 511 -18.93 21.07 -17.35
C TYR A 511 -19.38 19.87 -16.51
N GLU A 512 -20.33 20.10 -15.64
CA GLU A 512 -20.81 19.12 -14.68
C GLU A 512 -22.33 18.99 -14.75
N THR A 513 -22.82 17.78 -14.63
CA THR A 513 -24.23 17.52 -14.39
C THR A 513 -24.40 17.02 -12.98
N ASP A 514 -25.11 17.75 -12.14
CA ASP A 514 -25.41 17.36 -10.77
C ASP A 514 -26.90 17.00 -10.63
N PRO A 515 -27.26 15.93 -9.90
CA PRO A 515 -28.66 15.65 -9.57
C PRO A 515 -29.18 16.62 -8.53
N LEU A 516 -30.46 16.88 -8.61
CA LEU A 516 -31.27 17.56 -7.60
C LEU A 516 -32.48 16.66 -7.31
N PHE A 517 -32.40 15.92 -6.21
CA PHE A 517 -33.42 14.96 -5.80
C PHE A 517 -34.47 15.63 -4.93
N ILE A 518 -35.74 15.47 -5.26
CA ILE A 518 -36.87 16.00 -4.49
C ILE A 518 -37.57 14.84 -3.77
N TYR A 519 -37.68 14.96 -2.45
CA TYR A 519 -38.30 13.95 -1.59
C TYR A 519 -39.57 14.49 -0.94
N LYS A 520 -40.56 13.61 -0.75
CA LYS A 520 -41.75 13.84 0.04
C LYS A 520 -42.02 12.63 0.90
N ASN A 521 -42.10 12.80 2.23
CA ASN A 521 -42.29 11.71 3.20
C ASN A 521 -41.25 10.59 3.09
N GLY A 522 -40.00 10.92 2.72
CA GLY A 522 -38.92 9.94 2.56
C GLY A 522 -38.81 9.32 1.15
N ASP A 523 -39.84 9.43 0.31
CA ASP A 523 -39.85 8.91 -1.05
C ASP A 523 -39.33 9.94 -2.04
N LYS A 524 -38.48 9.53 -2.97
CA LYS A 524 -37.99 10.36 -4.05
C LYS A 524 -39.09 10.51 -5.11
N ILE A 525 -39.68 11.70 -5.20
CA ILE A 525 -40.83 12.01 -6.08
C ILE A 525 -40.41 12.62 -7.41
N SER A 526 -39.28 13.32 -7.46
CA SER A 526 -38.79 13.96 -8.71
C SER A 526 -37.27 14.04 -8.71
N THR A 527 -36.72 14.07 -9.90
CA THR A 527 -35.30 14.32 -10.15
C THR A 527 -35.16 15.42 -11.17
N TYR A 528 -34.39 16.44 -10.86
CA TYR A 528 -33.90 17.46 -11.76
C TYR A 528 -32.39 17.31 -11.94
N THR A 529 -31.85 17.89 -12.99
CA THR A 529 -30.41 18.01 -13.22
C THR A 529 -30.02 19.47 -13.27
N THR A 530 -28.94 19.82 -12.61
CA THR A 530 -28.27 21.09 -12.79
C THR A 530 -27.10 20.87 -13.75
N ASN A 531 -27.20 21.34 -14.97
CA ASN A 531 -26.10 21.41 -15.92
C ASN A 531 -25.30 22.68 -15.62
N LYS A 532 -24.04 22.52 -15.24
CA LYS A 532 -23.24 23.59 -14.72
C LYS A 532 -21.96 23.75 -15.55
N PHE A 533 -21.80 24.91 -16.15
CA PHE A 533 -20.50 25.33 -16.64
C PHE A 533 -19.83 26.19 -15.57
N ILE A 534 -18.60 25.85 -15.19
CA ILE A 534 -17.85 26.58 -14.16
C ILE A 534 -16.43 26.87 -14.64
N SER A 535 -15.95 28.07 -14.38
CA SER A 535 -14.54 28.40 -14.53
C SER A 535 -14.05 29.16 -13.30
N THR A 536 -12.85 28.81 -12.80
CA THR A 536 -12.28 29.42 -11.61
C THR A 536 -10.81 29.77 -11.79
N LEU A 537 -10.40 30.84 -11.13
CA LEU A 537 -9.02 31.21 -10.89
C LEU A 537 -8.83 31.27 -9.37
N SER A 538 -7.77 30.66 -8.87
CA SER A 538 -7.49 30.64 -7.43
C SER A 538 -6.04 31.03 -7.14
N LEU A 539 -5.86 31.70 -6.01
CA LEU A 539 -4.55 32.05 -5.46
C LEU A 539 -4.57 31.70 -3.97
N GLY A 540 -3.53 31.00 -3.52
CA GLY A 540 -3.49 30.57 -2.14
C GLY A 540 -2.07 30.32 -1.63
N THR A 541 -2.00 29.86 -0.40
CA THR A 541 -0.75 29.43 0.23
C THR A 541 -0.98 28.14 1.01
N ALA A 542 -0.05 27.18 0.89
CA ALA A 542 0.04 26.06 1.79
C ALA A 542 1.12 26.35 2.83
N ILE A 543 0.70 26.40 4.10
CA ILE A 543 1.57 26.68 5.24
C ILE A 543 2.34 25.42 5.65
N SER A 544 1.70 24.26 5.44
CA SER A 544 2.28 22.95 5.72
C SER A 544 1.65 21.90 4.80
N ASN A 545 2.06 20.64 4.95
CA ASN A 545 1.42 19.50 4.25
C ASN A 545 -0.06 19.26 4.62
N SER A 546 -0.60 20.07 5.53
CA SER A 546 -1.94 19.86 6.08
C SER A 546 -2.84 21.09 6.07
N ILE A 547 -2.32 22.26 5.69
CA ILE A 547 -3.07 23.53 5.78
C ILE A 547 -2.92 24.29 4.47
N VAL A 548 -4.04 24.63 3.85
CA VAL A 548 -4.11 25.54 2.69
C VAL A 548 -5.18 26.61 2.90
N SER A 549 -4.87 27.84 2.53
CA SER A 549 -5.83 28.94 2.51
C SER A 549 -5.68 29.73 1.22
N GLY A 550 -6.77 30.28 0.72
CA GLY A 550 -6.73 31.00 -0.54
C GLY A 550 -8.02 31.73 -0.87
N ILE A 551 -7.98 32.41 -1.98
CA ILE A 551 -9.12 33.09 -2.60
C ILE A 551 -9.39 32.47 -3.96
N SER A 552 -10.64 32.42 -4.37
CA SER A 552 -11.06 32.03 -5.72
C SER A 552 -11.96 33.09 -6.32
N LEU A 553 -11.83 33.27 -7.62
CA LEU A 553 -12.73 34.07 -8.45
C LEU A 553 -13.25 33.18 -9.58
N GLY A 554 -14.51 33.27 -9.92
CA GLY A 554 -15.03 32.39 -10.96
C GLY A 554 -16.32 32.90 -11.61
N TYR A 555 -16.66 32.19 -12.65
CA TYR A 555 -17.92 32.29 -13.34
C TYR A 555 -18.65 30.96 -13.32
N ALA A 556 -19.95 30.97 -13.09
CA ALA A 556 -20.83 29.83 -13.16
C ALA A 556 -22.07 30.12 -13.99
N ASN A 557 -22.45 29.13 -14.80
CA ASN A 557 -23.74 29.11 -15.49
C ASN A 557 -24.44 27.79 -15.16
N ASN A 558 -25.53 27.86 -14.41
CA ASN A 558 -26.29 26.71 -13.92
C ASN A 558 -27.65 26.70 -14.67
N ASP A 559 -27.97 25.58 -15.28
CA ASP A 559 -29.22 25.36 -16.00
C ASP A 559 -29.93 24.14 -15.40
N ASN A 560 -31.00 24.39 -14.66
CA ASN A 560 -31.79 23.34 -14.02
C ASN A 560 -32.86 22.82 -14.97
N LYS A 561 -32.87 21.49 -15.15
CA LYS A 561 -33.83 20.81 -16.05
C LYS A 561 -34.50 19.63 -15.36
N TYR A 562 -35.78 19.47 -15.60
CA TYR A 562 -36.52 18.28 -15.19
C TYR A 562 -35.96 17.02 -15.89
N LEU A 563 -35.72 15.96 -15.13
CA LEU A 563 -35.28 14.68 -15.65
C LEU A 563 -36.36 13.58 -15.55
N SER A 564 -36.97 13.41 -14.37
CA SER A 564 -37.95 12.33 -14.17
C SER A 564 -38.81 12.57 -12.92
N GLY A 565 -39.97 11.87 -12.82
CA GLY A 565 -40.84 11.88 -11.65
C GLY A 565 -42.10 12.72 -11.86
N ASN A 566 -42.62 13.36 -10.82
CA ASN A 566 -43.80 14.19 -10.89
C ASN A 566 -43.42 15.66 -11.20
N ARG A 567 -43.77 16.12 -12.40
CA ARG A 567 -43.44 17.47 -12.90
C ARG A 567 -44.35 18.55 -12.31
N ASP A 568 -45.56 18.17 -11.95
CA ASP A 568 -46.63 19.16 -11.62
C ASP A 568 -46.49 19.77 -10.23
N ILE A 569 -45.65 19.16 -9.40
CA ILE A 569 -45.49 19.58 -7.99
C ILE A 569 -44.67 20.86 -7.89
N TYR A 570 -43.60 21.01 -8.67
CA TYR A 570 -42.70 22.17 -8.60
C TYR A 570 -41.99 22.43 -9.92
N ASN A 571 -41.94 23.70 -10.34
CA ASN A 571 -41.13 24.14 -11.47
C ASN A 571 -39.76 24.62 -10.99
N PHE A 572 -38.73 23.74 -11.13
CA PHE A 572 -37.34 24.05 -10.82
C PHE A 572 -36.52 24.42 -12.06
N ASN A 573 -37.16 24.67 -13.21
CA ASN A 573 -36.44 25.15 -14.36
C ASN A 573 -35.96 26.58 -14.08
N GLU A 574 -34.64 26.72 -13.96
CA GLU A 574 -33.97 27.95 -13.58
C GLU A 574 -32.63 28.03 -14.33
N ASN A 575 -32.35 29.18 -14.87
CA ASN A 575 -31.05 29.50 -15.44
C ASN A 575 -30.42 30.61 -14.58
N TYR A 576 -29.27 30.33 -13.99
CA TYR A 576 -28.52 31.22 -13.11
C TYR A 576 -27.11 31.41 -13.63
N GLN A 577 -26.73 32.65 -13.95
CA GLN A 577 -25.40 33.02 -14.41
C GLN A 577 -24.80 34.01 -13.44
N ALA A 578 -23.62 33.68 -12.91
CA ALA A 578 -23.01 34.53 -11.89
C ALA A 578 -21.50 34.58 -11.98
N ILE A 579 -20.95 35.71 -11.52
CA ILE A 579 -19.57 35.85 -11.12
C ILE A 579 -19.49 35.66 -9.61
N PHE A 580 -18.60 34.79 -9.16
CA PHE A 580 -18.45 34.54 -7.73
C PHE A 580 -17.02 34.73 -7.24
N SER A 581 -16.90 35.00 -5.94
CA SER A 581 -15.63 34.98 -5.22
C SER A 581 -15.77 34.17 -3.96
N SER A 582 -14.71 33.46 -3.57
CA SER A 582 -14.67 32.77 -2.28
C SER A 582 -13.32 32.95 -1.56
N LEU A 583 -13.37 32.92 -0.24
CA LEU A 583 -12.21 32.81 0.65
C LEU A 583 -12.32 31.46 1.35
N TYR A 584 -11.29 30.63 1.26
CA TYR A 584 -11.33 29.29 1.83
C TYR A 584 -10.10 28.97 2.69
N THR A 585 -10.33 28.10 3.67
CA THR A 585 -9.27 27.44 4.44
C THR A 585 -9.63 25.97 4.59
N TYR A 586 -8.67 25.11 4.31
CA TYR A 586 -8.79 23.67 4.44
C TYR A 586 -7.64 23.13 5.29
N ILE A 587 -7.98 22.31 6.30
CA ILE A 587 -7.01 21.67 7.20
C ILE A 587 -7.29 20.17 7.19
N ASP A 588 -6.27 19.36 6.92
CA ASP A 588 -6.37 17.91 6.90
C ASP A 588 -5.17 17.26 7.58
N THR A 589 -5.38 16.80 8.79
CA THR A 589 -4.41 16.06 9.61
C THR A 589 -4.84 14.62 9.87
N LEU A 590 -5.86 14.11 9.14
CA LEU A 590 -6.35 12.75 9.30
C LEU A 590 -5.25 11.74 9.00
N ASN A 591 -5.15 10.70 9.83
CA ASN A 591 -4.22 9.60 9.61
C ASN A 591 -4.62 8.70 8.42
N GLU A 592 -5.92 8.58 8.17
CA GLU A 592 -6.50 7.77 7.09
C GLU A 592 -7.68 8.52 6.45
N ASN A 593 -7.94 8.25 5.16
CA ASN A 593 -9.03 8.91 4.44
C ASN A 593 -10.40 8.28 4.71
N ASN A 594 -10.48 6.95 4.81
CA ASN A 594 -11.75 6.24 4.84
C ASN A 594 -12.34 6.05 6.23
N TYR A 595 -11.54 5.54 7.15
CA TYR A 595 -11.95 5.26 8.54
C TYR A 595 -10.93 5.90 9.50
N PRO A 596 -10.87 7.24 9.54
CA PRO A 596 -9.88 7.94 10.36
C PRO A 596 -10.09 7.61 11.83
N SER A 597 -9.01 7.28 12.51
CA SER A 597 -8.99 7.06 13.96
C SER A 597 -8.38 8.23 14.72
N LYS A 598 -7.66 9.12 14.01
CA LYS A 598 -6.97 10.27 14.61
C LYS A 598 -6.87 11.42 13.63
N GLY A 599 -6.97 12.65 14.15
CA GLY A 599 -6.71 13.86 13.38
C GLY A 599 -7.94 14.74 13.21
N THR A 600 -7.79 15.76 12.40
CA THR A 600 -8.80 16.80 12.16
C THR A 600 -8.96 17.05 10.67
N LEU A 601 -10.19 17.16 10.23
CA LEU A 601 -10.56 17.68 8.92
C LEU A 601 -11.40 18.94 9.13
N LEU A 602 -10.94 20.09 8.60
CA LEU A 602 -11.65 21.36 8.73
C LEU A 602 -11.76 22.03 7.37
N ARG A 603 -12.94 22.52 7.05
CA ARG A 603 -13.22 23.37 5.89
C ARG A 603 -13.94 24.63 6.38
N LEU A 604 -13.43 25.78 5.97
CA LEU A 604 -14.04 27.08 6.16
C LEU A 604 -14.14 27.74 4.79
N GLU A 605 -15.29 28.31 4.45
CA GLU A 605 -15.48 29.02 3.21
C GLU A 605 -16.46 30.17 3.40
N GLY A 606 -16.06 31.37 2.97
CA GLY A 606 -16.93 32.52 2.77
C GLY A 606 -17.05 32.82 1.28
N PHE A 607 -18.23 33.09 0.79
CA PHE A 607 -18.47 33.31 -0.63
C PHE A 607 -19.44 34.47 -0.90
N ASN A 608 -19.25 35.06 -2.07
CA ASN A 608 -20.12 36.08 -2.63
C ASN A 608 -20.35 35.76 -4.11
N SER A 609 -21.57 35.92 -4.58
CA SER A 609 -21.94 35.69 -5.97
C SER A 609 -22.88 36.79 -6.45
N GLN A 610 -22.60 37.33 -7.62
CA GLN A 610 -23.40 38.37 -8.27
C GLN A 610 -24.01 37.80 -9.55
N ASP A 611 -25.32 37.85 -9.65
CA ASP A 611 -26.06 37.46 -10.84
C ASP A 611 -25.74 38.46 -11.99
N ILE A 612 -25.44 37.90 -13.15
CA ILE A 612 -25.23 38.62 -14.41
C ILE A 612 -26.22 38.18 -15.49
N GLY A 613 -27.08 37.22 -15.17
CA GLY A 613 -28.17 36.72 -16.06
C GLY A 613 -29.44 37.55 -16.02
N GLY A 614 -29.51 38.55 -15.11
CA GLY A 614 -30.67 39.45 -15.02
C GLY A 614 -31.80 38.98 -14.11
N ASN A 615 -31.54 37.95 -13.24
CA ASN A 615 -32.52 37.42 -12.28
C ASN A 615 -32.44 38.13 -10.90
N GLU A 616 -31.54 39.10 -10.73
CA GLU A 616 -31.27 39.82 -9.46
C GLU A 616 -30.94 38.90 -8.27
N SER A 617 -30.51 37.65 -8.57
CA SER A 617 -30.24 36.59 -7.57
C SER A 617 -28.85 36.72 -6.99
N ASN A 618 -28.51 37.83 -6.36
CA ASN A 618 -27.25 38.02 -5.67
C ASN A 618 -27.26 37.25 -4.37
N LEU A 619 -26.13 36.56 -4.04
CA LEU A 619 -26.02 35.84 -2.81
C LEU A 619 -24.65 36.06 -2.13
N ASN A 620 -24.66 36.04 -0.82
CA ASN A 620 -23.46 35.97 0.01
C ASN A 620 -23.66 35.00 1.15
N GLY A 621 -22.57 34.43 1.63
CA GLY A 621 -22.70 33.48 2.73
C GLY A 621 -21.36 32.90 3.16
N GLY A 622 -21.48 31.89 3.99
CA GLY A 622 -20.34 31.14 4.44
C GLY A 622 -20.74 29.78 5.01
N MET A 623 -19.78 28.89 5.06
CA MET A 623 -19.95 27.56 5.64
C MET A 623 -18.70 27.13 6.39
N PHE A 624 -18.91 26.23 7.32
CA PHE A 624 -17.83 25.53 8.01
C PHE A 624 -18.18 24.05 8.19
N SER A 625 -17.17 23.21 8.22
CA SER A 625 -17.29 21.80 8.63
C SER A 625 -16.01 21.41 9.35
N ALA A 626 -16.12 20.81 10.52
CA ALA A 626 -14.99 20.32 11.27
C ALA A 626 -15.31 18.94 11.83
N ASP A 627 -14.44 17.97 11.56
CA ASP A 627 -14.51 16.61 12.08
C ASP A 627 -13.21 16.30 12.83
N PHE A 628 -13.35 15.81 14.06
CA PHE A 628 -12.25 15.48 14.96
C PHE A 628 -12.32 14.00 15.31
N TYR A 629 -11.19 13.31 15.22
CA TYR A 629 -11.08 11.89 15.55
C TYR A 629 -10.01 11.68 16.61
N THR A 630 -10.33 10.84 17.60
CA THR A 630 -9.38 10.45 18.66
C THR A 630 -9.49 8.96 18.95
N PRO A 631 -8.36 8.22 19.01
CA PRO A 631 -8.37 6.84 19.44
C PRO A 631 -8.58 6.76 20.97
N LEU A 632 -9.48 5.89 21.41
CA LEU A 632 -9.64 5.52 22.82
C LEU A 632 -8.82 4.28 23.16
N SER A 633 -8.59 3.41 22.16
CA SER A 633 -7.69 2.25 22.22
C SER A 633 -7.18 1.94 20.82
N GLU A 634 -6.36 0.91 20.66
CA GLU A 634 -5.89 0.45 19.33
C GLU A 634 -7.04 0.04 18.39
N LYS A 635 -8.15 -0.45 18.95
CA LYS A 635 -9.31 -0.91 18.18
C LYS A 635 -10.51 0.05 18.21
N PHE A 636 -10.56 1.00 19.14
CA PHE A 636 -11.72 1.84 19.35
C PHE A 636 -11.40 3.32 19.17
N SER A 637 -12.15 4.01 18.33
CA SER A 637 -12.02 5.45 18.12
C SER A 637 -13.37 6.16 18.13
N VAL A 638 -13.32 7.44 18.47
CA VAL A 638 -14.47 8.34 18.52
C VAL A 638 -14.25 9.48 17.53
N GLY A 639 -15.30 9.80 16.78
CA GLY A 639 -15.37 10.98 15.94
C GLY A 639 -16.44 11.93 16.45
N VAL A 640 -16.12 13.22 16.48
CA VAL A 640 -17.09 14.30 16.74
C VAL A 640 -16.96 15.31 15.60
N GLY A 641 -18.09 15.75 15.06
CA GLY A 641 -18.10 16.72 13.99
C GLY A 641 -19.17 17.80 14.18
N VAL A 642 -18.88 18.98 13.66
CA VAL A 642 -19.81 20.09 13.58
C VAL A 642 -19.78 20.66 12.17
N ALA A 643 -20.92 21.04 11.64
CA ALA A 643 -21.02 21.76 10.38
C ALA A 643 -22.12 22.80 10.45
N GLY A 644 -21.98 23.86 9.68
CA GLY A 644 -23.01 24.87 9.55
C GLY A 644 -22.76 25.76 8.36
N GLY A 645 -23.81 26.37 7.87
CA GLY A 645 -23.75 27.32 6.78
C GLY A 645 -24.94 28.24 6.79
N LYS A 646 -24.72 29.42 6.25
CA LYS A 646 -25.77 30.43 6.04
C LYS A 646 -25.49 31.17 4.75
N MET A 647 -26.54 31.34 3.94
CA MET A 647 -26.53 32.21 2.77
C MET A 647 -27.68 33.20 2.84
N ARG A 648 -27.47 34.33 2.20
CA ARG A 648 -28.46 35.42 2.10
C ARG A 648 -28.47 35.95 0.70
N GLY A 649 -29.66 36.31 0.21
CA GLY A 649 -29.91 36.90 -1.08
C GLY A 649 -31.38 37.18 -1.24
N ASP A 650 -31.77 38.04 -2.20
CA ASP A 650 -33.16 38.42 -2.40
C ASP A 650 -33.98 37.25 -2.98
N GLU A 651 -33.43 36.55 -4.01
CA GLU A 651 -33.96 35.30 -4.54
C GLU A 651 -32.82 34.29 -4.69
N LEU A 652 -32.74 33.33 -3.75
CA LEU A 652 -31.69 32.35 -3.78
C LEU A 652 -31.87 31.31 -4.88
N PRO A 653 -30.90 31.13 -5.79
CA PRO A 653 -30.95 30.07 -6.78
C PRO A 653 -31.01 28.69 -6.11
N LYS A 654 -31.98 27.87 -6.51
CA LYS A 654 -32.18 26.53 -5.88
C LYS A 654 -30.99 25.61 -6.04
N SER A 655 -30.27 25.78 -7.15
CA SER A 655 -29.01 25.06 -7.43
C SER A 655 -27.88 25.41 -6.44
N SER A 656 -27.96 26.57 -5.76
CA SER A 656 -26.96 27.06 -4.82
C SER A 656 -27.23 26.63 -3.37
N LEU A 657 -28.44 26.18 -3.02
CA LEU A 657 -28.80 25.77 -1.66
C LEU A 657 -27.87 24.66 -1.12
N PHE A 658 -27.58 24.71 0.17
CA PHE A 658 -26.86 23.63 0.86
C PHE A 658 -27.66 22.34 0.78
N ARG A 659 -26.99 21.25 0.42
CA ARG A 659 -27.59 19.91 0.27
C ARG A 659 -27.22 19.08 1.50
N ILE A 660 -28.18 18.44 2.12
CA ILE A 660 -27.98 17.70 3.38
C ILE A 660 -28.54 16.29 3.24
N GLY A 661 -27.78 15.30 3.68
CA GLY A 661 -28.21 13.89 3.70
C GLY A 661 -27.14 12.93 3.15
N GLY A 662 -27.38 11.63 3.38
CA GLY A 662 -26.44 10.56 3.04
C GLY A 662 -25.28 10.40 4.03
N LEU A 663 -24.42 9.43 3.76
CA LEU A 663 -23.37 9.02 4.71
C LEU A 663 -22.06 9.80 4.58
N ARG A 664 -21.83 10.52 3.49
CA ARG A 664 -20.56 11.18 3.18
C ARG A 664 -20.73 12.64 2.83
N ASN A 665 -19.76 13.45 3.22
CA ASN A 665 -19.62 14.80 2.72
C ASN A 665 -19.11 14.76 1.28
N SER A 666 -19.63 15.63 0.44
CA SER A 666 -19.08 15.97 -0.87
C SER A 666 -18.78 17.47 -0.93
N GLU A 667 -18.29 17.96 -2.05
CA GLU A 667 -18.05 19.40 -2.21
C GLU A 667 -19.32 20.23 -2.04
N THR A 668 -20.47 19.66 -2.39
CA THR A 668 -21.77 20.34 -2.42
C THR A 668 -22.78 19.79 -1.43
N ALA A 669 -22.46 18.73 -0.67
CA ALA A 669 -23.41 18.09 0.25
C ALA A 669 -22.78 17.78 1.61
N PHE A 670 -23.58 17.97 2.67
CA PHE A 670 -23.23 17.69 4.06
C PHE A 670 -23.88 16.40 4.51
N SER A 671 -23.06 15.47 5.04
CA SER A 671 -23.57 14.18 5.48
C SER A 671 -24.50 14.33 6.70
N PHE A 672 -25.61 13.60 6.63
CA PHE A 672 -26.52 13.43 7.74
C PHE A 672 -27.12 12.01 7.68
N VAL A 673 -26.86 11.23 8.72
CA VAL A 673 -27.37 9.86 8.86
C VAL A 673 -28.87 9.89 9.15
N GLY A 674 -29.64 9.07 8.45
CA GLY A 674 -31.10 9.02 8.58
C GLY A 674 -31.87 9.83 7.53
N LEU A 675 -31.17 10.68 6.76
CA LEU A 675 -31.73 11.29 5.55
C LEU A 675 -31.09 10.69 4.30
N PRO A 676 -31.85 10.43 3.24
CA PRO A 676 -31.28 10.00 1.97
C PRO A 676 -30.35 11.08 1.41
N MET A 677 -29.50 10.72 0.47
CA MET A 677 -28.59 11.66 -0.20
C MET A 677 -29.36 12.86 -0.76
N MET A 678 -28.98 14.09 -0.37
CA MET A 678 -29.68 15.32 -0.70
C MET A 678 -31.16 15.34 -0.22
N GLY A 679 -31.45 14.69 0.91
CA GLY A 679 -32.80 14.59 1.48
C GLY A 679 -33.37 15.92 2.00
N ALA A 680 -32.51 16.91 2.24
CA ALA A 680 -32.90 18.26 2.60
C ALA A 680 -32.05 19.31 1.88
N TYR A 681 -32.65 20.47 1.65
CA TYR A 681 -32.03 21.67 1.10
C TYR A 681 -32.20 22.82 2.07
N ALA A 682 -31.18 23.62 2.29
CA ALA A 682 -31.19 24.67 3.28
C ALA A 682 -30.47 25.94 2.80
N ASP A 683 -30.98 27.08 3.19
CA ASP A 683 -30.30 28.37 3.15
C ASP A 683 -29.52 28.65 4.45
N GLU A 684 -29.96 28.06 5.56
CA GLU A 684 -29.24 28.04 6.85
C GLU A 684 -29.36 26.68 7.51
N PHE A 685 -28.23 26.13 7.99
CA PHE A 685 -28.24 24.84 8.69
C PHE A 685 -27.12 24.75 9.73
N TYR A 686 -27.33 23.88 10.74
CA TYR A 686 -26.31 23.46 11.69
C TYR A 686 -26.44 21.97 11.98
N ILE A 687 -25.31 21.25 11.93
CA ILE A 687 -25.23 19.81 12.17
C ILE A 687 -24.23 19.55 13.29
N LEU A 688 -24.64 18.72 14.26
CA LEU A 688 -23.73 18.08 15.21
C LEU A 688 -23.66 16.59 14.86
N ARG A 689 -22.45 16.02 14.79
CA ARG A 689 -22.20 14.63 14.44
C ARG A 689 -21.42 13.95 15.56
N GLY A 690 -21.81 12.73 15.90
CA GLY A 690 -21.08 11.82 16.77
C GLY A 690 -20.91 10.46 16.09
N GLY A 691 -19.75 9.85 16.22
CA GLY A 691 -19.48 8.54 15.65
C GLY A 691 -18.59 7.69 16.53
N LEU A 692 -18.89 6.39 16.55
CA LEU A 692 -18.07 5.37 17.17
C LEU A 692 -17.59 4.42 16.10
N GLN A 693 -16.33 4.06 16.15
CA GLN A 693 -15.70 3.13 15.23
C GLN A 693 -14.96 2.06 16.02
N TYR A 694 -15.25 0.80 15.70
CA TYR A 694 -14.55 -0.35 16.23
C TYR A 694 -13.86 -1.09 15.09
N LYS A 695 -12.54 -1.22 15.16
CA LYS A 695 -11.69 -1.92 14.22
C LYS A 695 -11.73 -3.42 14.54
N LEU A 696 -12.55 -4.17 13.78
CA LEU A 696 -12.68 -5.61 13.96
C LEU A 696 -11.42 -6.33 13.46
N THR A 697 -10.99 -5.98 12.23
CA THR A 697 -9.71 -6.35 11.63
C THR A 697 -9.09 -5.10 11.00
N ASP A 698 -7.92 -5.22 10.39
CA ASP A 698 -7.31 -4.08 9.68
C ASP A 698 -8.13 -3.58 8.49
N THR A 699 -9.01 -4.40 7.94
CA THR A 699 -9.85 -4.06 6.80
C THR A 699 -11.31 -3.87 7.13
N PHE A 700 -11.82 -4.48 8.23
CA PHE A 700 -13.22 -4.41 8.63
C PHE A 700 -13.44 -3.53 9.86
N HIS A 701 -14.44 -2.66 9.76
CA HIS A 701 -14.82 -1.71 10.79
C HIS A 701 -16.32 -1.80 11.08
N LEU A 702 -16.70 -1.74 12.35
CA LEU A 702 -18.07 -1.52 12.77
C LEU A 702 -18.23 -0.03 13.08
N LEU A 703 -19.31 0.54 12.57
CA LEU A 703 -19.60 1.97 12.66
C LEU A 703 -20.94 2.21 13.31
N ALA A 704 -20.99 3.16 14.23
CA ALA A 704 -22.24 3.70 14.76
C ALA A 704 -22.19 5.22 14.67
N LYS A 705 -23.27 5.85 14.23
CA LYS A 705 -23.35 7.29 14.04
C LYS A 705 -24.65 7.85 14.63
N TYR A 706 -24.54 9.04 15.16
CA TYR A 706 -25.67 9.85 15.61
C TYR A 706 -25.45 11.29 15.18
N ASN A 707 -26.47 11.90 14.58
CA ASN A 707 -26.41 13.27 14.10
C ASN A 707 -27.63 14.05 14.55
N MET A 708 -27.44 15.34 14.82
CA MET A 708 -28.52 16.29 15.08
C MET A 708 -28.44 17.42 14.04
N LEU A 709 -29.55 17.76 13.41
CA LEU A 709 -29.66 18.79 12.40
C LEU A 709 -30.76 19.77 12.76
N THR A 710 -30.48 21.04 12.58
CA THR A 710 -31.48 22.09 12.47
C THR A 710 -31.23 22.89 11.19
N TYR A 711 -32.27 23.26 10.47
CA TYR A 711 -32.14 24.01 9.22
C TYR A 711 -33.38 24.84 8.92
N SER A 712 -33.19 25.88 8.10
CA SER A 712 -34.28 26.65 7.47
C SER A 712 -34.16 26.57 5.95
N SER A 713 -35.27 26.74 5.27
CA SER A 713 -35.35 26.77 3.82
C SER A 713 -36.57 27.59 3.37
N ASP A 714 -36.41 28.89 3.44
CA ASP A 714 -37.46 29.82 2.98
C ASP A 714 -37.66 29.79 1.46
N SER A 715 -36.68 29.24 0.73
CA SER A 715 -36.63 29.21 -0.74
C SER A 715 -37.40 28.04 -1.39
N LEU A 716 -37.94 27.08 -0.60
CA LEU A 716 -38.58 25.87 -1.11
C LEU A 716 -40.03 25.73 -0.62
N PRO A 717 -41.03 25.88 -1.50
CA PRO A 717 -42.45 25.92 -1.12
C PRO A 717 -43.04 24.60 -0.61
N PHE A 718 -42.31 23.48 -0.64
CA PHE A 718 -42.74 22.18 -0.15
C PHE A 718 -42.10 21.80 1.16
N GLN A 719 -41.13 22.56 1.65
CA GLN A 719 -40.59 22.42 3.00
C GLN A 719 -41.35 23.45 3.86
N ASP A 720 -42.02 22.96 4.89
CA ASP A 720 -42.71 23.84 5.84
C ASP A 720 -41.74 24.89 6.36
N ASN A 721 -42.11 26.16 6.26
CA ASN A 721 -41.32 27.29 6.80
C ASN A 721 -41.32 27.24 8.31
N TYR A 722 -40.29 26.67 8.90
CA TYR A 722 -40.05 26.69 10.36
C TYR A 722 -38.87 27.61 10.67
N SER A 723 -38.94 28.29 11.78
CA SER A 723 -37.74 28.92 12.36
C SER A 723 -36.70 27.85 12.58
N ILE A 724 -35.42 28.20 12.32
CA ILE A 724 -34.28 27.27 12.43
C ILE A 724 -34.19 26.49 13.75
N TRP A 725 -34.85 27.01 14.84
CA TRP A 725 -34.86 26.40 16.17
C TRP A 725 -36.11 25.58 16.47
N ASP A 726 -37.12 25.60 15.61
CA ASP A 726 -38.42 24.99 15.90
C ASP A 726 -38.45 23.49 15.56
N ARG A 727 -37.62 23.05 14.64
CA ARG A 727 -37.48 21.63 14.25
C ARG A 727 -36.06 21.11 14.40
N ARG A 728 -35.92 20.01 15.12
CA ARG A 728 -34.66 19.27 15.22
C ARG A 728 -34.84 17.87 14.63
N TYR A 729 -33.93 17.50 13.71
CA TYR A 729 -33.88 16.16 13.18
C TYR A 729 -32.78 15.40 13.89
N HIS A 730 -33.06 14.14 14.23
CA HIS A 730 -32.14 13.27 14.93
C HIS A 730 -31.96 12.00 14.14
N GLY A 731 -30.85 11.88 13.45
CA GLY A 731 -30.50 10.70 12.68
C GLY A 731 -29.55 9.79 13.45
N TYR A 732 -29.77 8.50 13.37
CA TYR A 732 -28.92 7.49 13.97
C TYR A 732 -28.79 6.27 13.07
N GLY A 733 -27.73 5.51 13.23
CA GLY A 733 -27.57 4.30 12.45
C GLY A 733 -26.28 3.57 12.75
N GLY A 734 -26.19 2.38 12.20
CA GLY A 734 -25.02 1.52 12.31
C GLY A 734 -24.72 0.80 11.01
N GLY A 735 -23.48 0.39 10.85
CA GLY A 735 -23.08 -0.27 9.65
C GLY A 735 -21.70 -0.91 9.69
N ILE A 736 -21.32 -1.50 8.57
CA ILE A 736 -20.05 -2.15 8.37
C ILE A 736 -19.28 -1.35 7.31
N GLY A 737 -18.02 -1.07 7.63
CA GLY A 737 -17.04 -0.51 6.70
C GLY A 737 -16.00 -1.56 6.33
N TRP A 738 -15.70 -1.70 5.06
CA TRP A 738 -14.70 -2.62 4.56
C TRP A 738 -13.75 -1.91 3.59
N ASN A 739 -12.45 -1.85 3.94
CA ASN A 739 -11.41 -1.38 3.05
C ASN A 739 -11.05 -2.46 2.03
N THR A 740 -11.29 -2.19 0.75
CA THR A 740 -10.92 -3.08 -0.36
C THR A 740 -9.92 -2.41 -1.30
N PHE A 741 -9.34 -3.17 -2.21
CA PHE A 741 -8.45 -2.63 -3.25
C PHE A 741 -9.17 -1.71 -4.25
N LEU A 742 -10.51 -1.83 -4.37
CA LEU A 742 -11.36 -0.92 -5.18
C LEU A 742 -11.74 0.36 -4.44
N GLY A 743 -11.39 0.46 -3.17
CA GLY A 743 -11.81 1.51 -2.25
C GLY A 743 -12.74 0.99 -1.15
N PRO A 744 -13.22 1.87 -0.26
CA PRO A 744 -14.07 1.48 0.86
C PRO A 744 -15.46 1.05 0.40
N ILE A 745 -15.99 -0.01 1.01
CA ILE A 745 -17.39 -0.43 0.91
C ILE A 745 -18.05 -0.16 2.26
N ASN A 746 -19.18 0.53 2.24
CA ASN A 746 -19.98 0.78 3.44
C ASN A 746 -21.39 0.25 3.21
N ILE A 747 -21.87 -0.53 4.16
CA ILE A 747 -23.25 -0.99 4.24
C ILE A 747 -23.81 -0.43 5.52
N PHE A 748 -24.88 0.35 5.45
CA PHE A 748 -25.37 1.11 6.57
C PHE A 748 -26.90 1.06 6.65
N ILE A 749 -27.42 0.93 7.86
CA ILE A 749 -28.84 1.05 8.18
C ILE A 749 -28.98 2.25 9.08
N SER A 750 -29.83 3.15 8.71
CA SER A 750 -30.06 4.39 9.48
C SER A 750 -31.53 4.76 9.51
N ASN A 751 -31.89 5.58 10.47
CA ASN A 751 -33.22 6.12 10.61
C ASN A 751 -33.17 7.54 11.19
N ASP A 752 -34.20 8.32 10.92
CA ASP A 752 -34.52 9.55 11.62
C ASP A 752 -35.56 9.23 12.68
N LEU A 753 -35.50 9.88 13.86
CA LEU A 753 -36.48 9.68 14.94
C LEU A 753 -37.92 10.01 14.56
N ASN A 754 -38.13 10.79 13.51
CA ASN A 754 -39.42 11.18 12.98
C ASN A 754 -39.93 10.26 11.82
N SER A 755 -39.10 9.31 11.36
CA SER A 755 -39.45 8.41 10.26
C SER A 755 -39.80 7.01 10.78
N SER A 756 -40.80 6.38 10.20
CA SER A 756 -41.17 5.00 10.48
C SER A 756 -40.40 3.96 9.67
N THR A 757 -39.73 4.36 8.59
CA THR A 757 -39.03 3.46 7.67
C THR A 757 -37.52 3.66 7.73
N PRO A 758 -36.74 2.59 8.07
CA PRO A 758 -35.29 2.70 8.05
C PRO A 758 -34.74 2.83 6.63
N LEU A 759 -33.68 3.59 6.49
CA LEU A 759 -32.96 3.80 5.25
C LEU A 759 -31.80 2.78 5.19
N PHE A 760 -31.74 2.03 4.09
CA PHE A 760 -30.62 1.13 3.79
C PHE A 760 -29.78 1.75 2.70
N GLU A 761 -28.48 1.91 2.96
CA GLU A 761 -27.54 2.56 2.07
C GLU A 761 -26.31 1.70 1.83
N VAL A 762 -25.89 1.60 0.57
CA VAL A 762 -24.64 0.96 0.17
C VAL A 762 -23.81 1.98 -0.61
N TYR A 763 -22.56 2.12 -0.19
CA TYR A 763 -21.57 2.95 -0.87
C TYR A 763 -20.32 2.12 -1.15
N MET A 764 -19.80 2.20 -2.35
CA MET A 764 -18.53 1.61 -2.78
C MET A 764 -17.66 2.67 -3.43
N GLY A 765 -16.38 2.67 -3.12
CA GLY A 765 -15.41 3.60 -3.69
C GLY A 765 -15.38 4.96 -3.00
N TYR A 766 -14.80 5.93 -3.67
CA TYR A 766 -14.56 7.28 -3.16
C TYR A 766 -15.62 8.25 -3.69
N THR A 767 -15.99 9.25 -2.89
CA THR A 767 -16.88 10.33 -3.35
C THR A 767 -16.09 11.34 -4.18
N PHE A 768 -16.68 11.77 -5.28
CA PHE A 768 -16.17 12.79 -6.20
C PHE A 768 -17.01 14.05 -6.13
#